data_935ca3bc68f1b6573f3713a695aeee6d
#
_entry.id   935ca3bc68f1b6573f3713a695aeee6d
#
_cell.length_a   1.000
_cell.length_b   1.000
_cell.length_c   1.000
_cell.angle_alpha   90.00
_cell.angle_beta   90.00
_cell.angle_gamma   90.00
#
_symmetry.space_group_name_H-M   'P 1'
#
loop_
_entity.id
_entity.type
_entity.pdbx_description
1 polymer ?
#
loop_
_entity_poly.entity_id
_entity_poly.type
_entity_poly.pdbx_seq_one_letter_code
_entity_poly.pdbx_strand_id
1 'polypeptide(L)'
;MSIKIALAGNPNCGKTTMFNDLTGSSQYVGNWSGVTVEKKEGRLKEHKDVTIVDLPGIYSLSPYTLEEVVTRNFLINEHPDVIINLVDASNVERNLYLTTQLVEIGIPVIIALNMIDVVKKKGDVIDTKKLSEALGCEVVETAAVKGLGSKEVAERACAMAKAKAVTVPRHSFSTSVEKAIGEIAELGKDSVPPKFSRWYAVKLFERDSIVLEKLHFTKEIQDKMESVISSCETEADDDSESIITNERYQYIGKLIAKCLHKKNPGMTVSDKIDRVVTNRWLALPIFAAVMFIVYYMSVSWLGTIVTDWTNDTLFGSIVQPAVGGWLTTVGAAEWLNSLIVDGIIGGVGAVLGFVPQMFILFFFLSILEDCGYMARVAFIMDRIFRKFGLSGKSFIPLLISSGCGVPGIMASRTIENEKDRKMTIMVTTFIPCGAKLPLIALVGGAFFPGSPWVAPAMYFMGIMMVIVSGVILKKTRLFAGDPAPFVMELPQYHIPGTKGVLIHMWERGKAFIIKAGTVIFVACGLIWFLSNFSWNLHMVEQSESILASIGHVIAPVFIPLGFGTWQAAVTTVSGLVAKENLVGTFGVLYGLADAAEDNPAMIGEFAALFTTVSAMSFMIFNLLCAPCFAAIGAIKREMGGWKWTLIALGYQTGLAYVMAFMINQIGNVLVLGQHFSVGTAIAVLLFAGILYLLFRSYKPKSGHALNSARAGA
;
A
#
# COMPACT_ATOMS: atom_id res chain seq x y z
N MET A 1 -22.89 -30.88 -25.76
CA MET A 1 -22.55 -30.20 -24.48
C MET A 1 -21.40 -29.25 -24.77
N SER A 2 -21.52 -27.98 -24.39
CA SER A 2 -20.41 -27.06 -24.52
C SER A 2 -19.36 -27.38 -23.45
N ILE A 3 -18.13 -27.60 -23.85
CA ILE A 3 -17.00 -27.85 -22.95
C ILE A 3 -16.57 -26.54 -22.35
N LYS A 4 -16.37 -26.51 -21.01
CA LYS A 4 -15.88 -25.33 -20.28
C LYS A 4 -14.49 -25.63 -19.71
N ILE A 5 -13.49 -24.87 -20.16
CA ILE A 5 -12.09 -24.98 -19.72
C ILE A 5 -11.74 -23.76 -18.86
N ALA A 6 -11.20 -23.98 -17.67
CA ALA A 6 -10.68 -22.92 -16.81
C ALA A 6 -9.18 -22.74 -17.03
N LEU A 7 -8.74 -21.50 -17.22
CA LEU A 7 -7.32 -21.13 -17.29
C LEU A 7 -6.89 -20.57 -15.95
N ALA A 8 -6.07 -21.29 -15.20
CA ALA A 8 -5.57 -20.94 -13.88
C ALA A 8 -4.05 -20.76 -13.88
N GLY A 9 -3.52 -20.06 -12.92
CA GLY A 9 -2.07 -19.91 -12.74
C GLY A 9 -1.72 -18.69 -11.91
N ASN A 10 -0.46 -18.62 -11.52
CA ASN A 10 0.06 -17.50 -10.72
C ASN A 10 0.03 -16.20 -11.52
N PRO A 11 0.06 -15.04 -10.83
CA PRO A 11 0.32 -13.77 -11.50
C PRO A 11 1.62 -13.83 -12.30
N ASN A 12 1.66 -13.20 -13.47
CA ASN A 12 2.81 -13.10 -14.37
C ASN A 12 3.32 -14.41 -14.99
N CYS A 13 2.66 -15.55 -14.84
CA CYS A 13 3.02 -16.80 -15.50
C CYS A 13 2.73 -16.84 -17.03
N GLY A 14 2.17 -15.76 -17.59
CA GLY A 14 1.83 -15.67 -19.02
C GLY A 14 0.39 -16.07 -19.36
N LYS A 15 -0.51 -16.12 -18.38
CA LYS A 15 -1.90 -16.54 -18.51
C LYS A 15 -2.68 -15.75 -19.58
N THR A 16 -2.68 -14.41 -19.48
CA THR A 16 -3.35 -13.54 -20.46
C THR A 16 -2.77 -13.69 -21.87
N THR A 17 -1.47 -13.92 -21.99
CA THR A 17 -0.82 -14.18 -23.30
C THR A 17 -1.34 -15.46 -23.91
N MET A 18 -1.40 -16.55 -23.15
CA MET A 18 -1.94 -17.84 -23.61
C MET A 18 -3.44 -17.74 -23.92
N PHE A 19 -4.22 -17.05 -23.09
CA PHE A 19 -5.64 -16.82 -23.33
C PHE A 19 -5.87 -16.12 -24.68
N ASN A 20 -5.13 -15.05 -24.96
CA ASN A 20 -5.21 -14.30 -26.21
C ASN A 20 -4.77 -15.17 -27.42
N ASP A 21 -3.74 -15.99 -27.23
CA ASP A 21 -3.28 -16.91 -28.29
C ASP A 21 -4.34 -17.97 -28.63
N LEU A 22 -5.02 -18.53 -27.63
CA LEU A 22 -6.04 -19.56 -27.81
C LEU A 22 -7.39 -19.01 -28.33
N THR A 23 -7.81 -17.83 -27.88
CA THR A 23 -9.16 -17.27 -28.19
C THR A 23 -9.16 -16.25 -29.32
N GLY A 24 -8.03 -15.57 -29.57
CA GLY A 24 -7.96 -14.51 -30.59
C GLY A 24 -8.83 -13.30 -30.23
N SER A 25 -9.58 -12.79 -31.22
CA SER A 25 -10.46 -11.61 -31.05
C SER A 25 -11.85 -11.93 -30.49
N SER A 26 -12.19 -13.19 -30.29
CA SER A 26 -13.52 -13.64 -29.82
C SER A 26 -13.59 -13.69 -28.30
N GLN A 27 -13.49 -12.53 -27.65
CA GLN A 27 -13.44 -12.41 -26.20
C GLN A 27 -14.62 -11.58 -25.67
N TYR A 28 -15.16 -12.00 -24.53
CA TYR A 28 -16.09 -11.21 -23.73
C TYR A 28 -15.38 -10.77 -22.45
N VAL A 29 -15.42 -9.49 -22.16
CA VAL A 29 -14.84 -8.88 -20.96
C VAL A 29 -15.95 -8.29 -20.12
N GLY A 30 -16.02 -8.63 -18.86
CA GLY A 30 -16.99 -8.14 -17.88
C GLY A 30 -16.40 -8.22 -16.48
N ASN A 31 -17.22 -8.09 -15.47
CA ASN A 31 -16.83 -8.31 -14.08
C ASN A 31 -17.47 -9.58 -13.54
N TRP A 32 -16.80 -10.23 -12.59
CA TRP A 32 -17.41 -11.31 -11.83
C TRP A 32 -18.59 -10.79 -11.02
N SER A 33 -19.65 -11.59 -10.91
CA SER A 33 -20.87 -11.17 -10.23
C SER A 33 -20.60 -10.75 -8.78
N GLY A 34 -21.01 -9.50 -8.44
CA GLY A 34 -20.90 -8.95 -7.09
C GLY A 34 -19.51 -8.45 -6.68
N VAL A 35 -18.54 -8.43 -7.59
CA VAL A 35 -17.16 -7.96 -7.30
C VAL A 35 -16.58 -7.15 -8.46
N THR A 36 -15.55 -6.35 -8.18
CA THR A 36 -14.85 -5.52 -9.17
C THR A 36 -13.73 -6.25 -9.92
N VAL A 37 -13.66 -7.57 -9.81
CA VAL A 37 -12.66 -8.41 -10.46
C VAL A 37 -13.07 -8.66 -11.91
N GLU A 38 -12.15 -8.46 -12.84
CA GLU A 38 -12.38 -8.63 -14.28
C GLU A 38 -12.58 -10.11 -14.64
N LYS A 39 -13.59 -10.40 -15.44
CA LYS A 39 -13.90 -11.73 -16.00
C LYS A 39 -13.69 -11.71 -17.49
N LYS A 40 -12.88 -12.65 -18.00
CA LYS A 40 -12.64 -12.85 -19.44
C LYS A 40 -13.07 -14.24 -19.85
N GLU A 41 -13.92 -14.30 -20.86
CA GLU A 41 -14.34 -15.54 -21.48
C GLU A 41 -14.11 -15.45 -23.00
N GLY A 42 -13.69 -16.56 -23.61
CA GLY A 42 -13.46 -16.61 -25.03
C GLY A 42 -13.73 -17.99 -25.60
N ARG A 43 -14.06 -18.07 -26.89
CA ARG A 43 -14.20 -19.35 -27.59
C ARG A 43 -12.87 -19.76 -28.17
N LEU A 44 -12.55 -21.07 -28.07
CA LEU A 44 -11.34 -21.62 -28.68
C LEU A 44 -11.40 -21.48 -30.21
N LYS A 45 -10.31 -21.00 -30.83
CA LYS A 45 -10.24 -20.70 -32.27
C LYS A 45 -10.67 -21.89 -33.14
N GLU A 46 -10.23 -23.07 -32.80
CA GLU A 46 -10.46 -24.31 -33.62
C GLU A 46 -11.72 -25.08 -33.18
N HIS A 47 -12.24 -24.86 -31.98
CA HIS A 47 -13.40 -25.54 -31.42
C HIS A 47 -14.39 -24.51 -30.83
N LYS A 48 -15.33 -24.06 -31.64
CA LYS A 48 -16.32 -23.02 -31.25
C LYS A 48 -17.31 -23.48 -30.16
N ASP A 49 -17.41 -24.76 -29.90
CA ASP A 49 -18.17 -25.41 -28.85
C ASP A 49 -17.42 -25.42 -27.48
N VAL A 50 -16.17 -25.01 -27.46
CA VAL A 50 -15.34 -24.93 -26.27
C VAL A 50 -15.20 -23.49 -25.81
N THR A 51 -15.56 -23.23 -24.55
CA THR A 51 -15.39 -21.92 -23.88
C THR A 51 -14.21 -21.98 -22.93
N ILE A 52 -13.30 -21.03 -23.05
CA ILE A 52 -12.19 -20.83 -22.11
C ILE A 52 -12.52 -19.64 -21.21
N VAL A 53 -12.36 -19.84 -19.90
CA VAL A 53 -12.55 -18.81 -18.87
C VAL A 53 -11.19 -18.48 -18.27
N ASP A 54 -10.74 -17.21 -18.41
CA ASP A 54 -9.51 -16.73 -17.78
C ASP A 54 -9.81 -16.39 -16.32
N LEU A 55 -9.25 -17.18 -15.40
CA LEU A 55 -9.39 -16.92 -13.97
C LEU A 55 -8.39 -15.87 -13.50
N PRO A 56 -8.68 -15.10 -12.45
CA PRO A 56 -7.71 -14.20 -11.84
C PRO A 56 -6.40 -14.92 -11.49
N GLY A 57 -5.27 -14.20 -11.56
CA GLY A 57 -3.97 -14.73 -11.15
C GLY A 57 -3.91 -14.85 -9.63
N ILE A 58 -3.67 -16.06 -9.13
CA ILE A 58 -3.67 -16.35 -7.70
C ILE A 58 -2.45 -17.18 -7.32
N TYR A 59 -2.06 -17.11 -6.06
CA TYR A 59 -0.98 -17.93 -5.51
C TYR A 59 -1.51 -19.14 -4.73
N SER A 60 -2.72 -19.04 -4.21
CA SER A 60 -3.37 -20.05 -3.37
C SER A 60 -4.88 -20.05 -3.60
N LEU A 61 -5.56 -21.10 -3.17
CA LEU A 61 -7.02 -21.18 -3.09
C LEU A 61 -7.55 -20.84 -1.69
N SER A 62 -6.74 -20.20 -0.86
CA SER A 62 -7.14 -19.70 0.45
C SER A 62 -7.91 -18.39 0.34
N PRO A 63 -8.84 -18.05 1.25
CA PRO A 63 -9.76 -16.91 1.10
C PRO A 63 -9.18 -15.56 1.52
N TYR A 64 -7.92 -15.27 1.17
CA TYR A 64 -7.24 -14.04 1.60
C TYR A 64 -7.50 -12.84 0.68
N THR A 65 -7.65 -13.09 -0.63
CA THR A 65 -7.92 -12.04 -1.62
C THR A 65 -9.25 -12.28 -2.33
N LEU A 66 -9.83 -11.22 -2.92
CA LEU A 66 -11.05 -11.34 -3.71
C LEU A 66 -10.85 -12.24 -4.92
N GLU A 67 -9.69 -12.17 -5.56
CA GLU A 67 -9.27 -12.97 -6.70
C GLU A 67 -9.24 -14.46 -6.34
N GLU A 68 -8.69 -14.81 -5.18
CA GLU A 68 -8.63 -16.19 -4.68
C GLU A 68 -10.04 -16.72 -4.36
N VAL A 69 -10.87 -15.91 -3.72
CA VAL A 69 -12.28 -16.26 -3.43
C VAL A 69 -13.08 -16.48 -4.72
N VAL A 70 -12.91 -15.59 -5.72
CA VAL A 70 -13.58 -15.70 -7.03
C VAL A 70 -13.16 -16.97 -7.74
N THR A 71 -11.85 -17.21 -7.85
CA THR A 71 -11.30 -18.40 -8.52
C THR A 71 -11.77 -19.67 -7.84
N ARG A 72 -11.70 -19.75 -6.51
CA ARG A 72 -12.16 -20.89 -5.73
C ARG A 72 -13.66 -21.17 -5.94
N ASN A 73 -14.49 -20.11 -5.82
CA ASN A 73 -15.93 -20.25 -5.99
C ASN A 73 -16.29 -20.71 -7.40
N PHE A 74 -15.59 -20.23 -8.43
CA PHE A 74 -15.78 -20.70 -9.79
C PHE A 74 -15.46 -22.19 -9.93
N LEU A 75 -14.30 -22.63 -9.44
CA LEU A 75 -13.88 -24.03 -9.55
C LEU A 75 -14.84 -24.99 -8.80
N ILE A 76 -15.35 -24.57 -7.63
CA ILE A 76 -16.19 -25.42 -6.77
C ILE A 76 -17.68 -25.37 -7.16
N ASN A 77 -18.20 -24.25 -7.69
CA ASN A 77 -19.63 -24.10 -7.98
C ASN A 77 -19.96 -24.31 -9.46
N GLU A 78 -19.07 -23.84 -10.37
CA GLU A 78 -19.30 -23.94 -11.83
C GLU A 78 -18.76 -25.24 -12.43
N HIS A 79 -17.88 -25.94 -11.73
CA HIS A 79 -17.32 -27.25 -12.13
C HIS A 79 -16.85 -27.30 -13.59
N PRO A 80 -15.79 -26.56 -13.98
CA PRO A 80 -15.26 -26.66 -15.33
C PRO A 80 -14.83 -28.09 -15.66
N ASP A 81 -14.92 -28.47 -16.94
CA ASP A 81 -14.60 -29.83 -17.38
C ASP A 81 -13.09 -30.15 -17.27
N VAL A 82 -12.24 -29.13 -17.45
CA VAL A 82 -10.76 -29.24 -17.32
C VAL A 82 -10.20 -27.91 -16.83
N ILE A 83 -9.10 -27.98 -16.07
CA ILE A 83 -8.27 -26.83 -15.68
C ILE A 83 -6.95 -26.88 -16.44
N ILE A 84 -6.63 -25.85 -17.21
CA ILE A 84 -5.29 -25.61 -17.73
C ILE A 84 -4.56 -24.75 -16.69
N ASN A 85 -3.58 -25.33 -16.02
CA ASN A 85 -2.77 -24.64 -15.04
C ASN A 85 -1.45 -24.15 -15.65
N LEU A 86 -1.27 -22.84 -15.79
CA LEU A 86 -0.02 -22.27 -16.26
C LEU A 86 1.00 -22.19 -15.13
N VAL A 87 2.13 -22.81 -15.36
CA VAL A 87 3.27 -22.86 -14.46
C VAL A 87 4.47 -22.18 -15.12
N ASP A 88 5.02 -21.16 -14.50
CA ASP A 88 6.27 -20.55 -14.96
C ASP A 88 7.44 -21.51 -14.70
N ALA A 89 8.03 -22.03 -15.77
CA ALA A 89 9.17 -22.95 -15.72
C ALA A 89 10.43 -22.33 -15.09
N SER A 90 10.57 -21.00 -15.13
CA SER A 90 11.71 -20.31 -14.51
C SER A 90 11.61 -20.23 -12.98
N ASN A 91 10.38 -20.37 -12.44
CA ASN A 91 10.04 -20.34 -11.02
C ASN A 91 9.12 -21.51 -10.63
N VAL A 92 9.44 -22.69 -11.12
CA VAL A 92 8.58 -23.88 -11.07
C VAL A 92 8.18 -24.26 -9.62
N GLU A 93 9.13 -24.19 -8.68
CA GLU A 93 8.91 -24.57 -7.28
C GLU A 93 7.71 -23.86 -6.67
N ARG A 94 7.65 -22.57 -6.84
CA ARG A 94 6.58 -21.76 -6.27
C ARG A 94 5.24 -21.92 -6.99
N ASN A 95 5.29 -22.04 -8.32
CA ASN A 95 4.06 -22.22 -9.11
C ASN A 95 3.39 -23.56 -8.82
N LEU A 96 4.15 -24.57 -8.44
CA LEU A 96 3.62 -25.87 -8.05
C LEU A 96 2.81 -25.84 -6.75
N TYR A 97 2.94 -24.83 -5.91
CA TYR A 97 2.11 -24.68 -4.71
C TYR A 97 0.62 -24.58 -5.06
N LEU A 98 0.26 -23.74 -6.03
CA LEU A 98 -1.11 -23.66 -6.55
C LEU A 98 -1.49 -24.97 -7.25
N THR A 99 -0.56 -25.58 -8.00
CA THR A 99 -0.81 -26.86 -8.70
C THR A 99 -1.25 -27.95 -7.74
N THR A 100 -0.58 -28.11 -6.59
CA THR A 100 -0.97 -29.12 -5.58
C THR A 100 -2.40 -28.90 -5.09
N GLN A 101 -2.83 -27.67 -4.91
CA GLN A 101 -4.20 -27.34 -4.47
C GLN A 101 -5.23 -27.60 -5.58
N LEU A 102 -4.90 -27.28 -6.85
CA LEU A 102 -5.80 -27.53 -7.98
C LEU A 102 -6.04 -29.02 -8.20
N VAL A 103 -4.99 -29.84 -8.07
CA VAL A 103 -5.08 -31.30 -8.20
C VAL A 103 -5.95 -31.91 -7.09
N GLU A 104 -5.91 -31.35 -5.89
CA GLU A 104 -6.74 -31.80 -4.74
C GLU A 104 -8.24 -31.62 -4.96
N ILE A 105 -8.67 -30.63 -5.78
CA ILE A 105 -10.09 -30.41 -6.10
C ILE A 105 -10.68 -31.62 -6.83
N GLY A 106 -9.88 -32.44 -7.55
CA GLY A 106 -10.37 -33.59 -8.29
C GLY A 106 -10.98 -33.26 -9.65
N ILE A 107 -10.83 -32.03 -10.15
CA ILE A 107 -11.11 -31.66 -11.54
C ILE A 107 -9.88 -32.03 -12.38
N PRO A 108 -10.05 -32.52 -13.65
CA PRO A 108 -8.93 -32.80 -14.52
C PRO A 108 -8.00 -31.59 -14.68
N VAL A 109 -6.71 -31.75 -14.42
CA VAL A 109 -5.68 -30.70 -14.54
C VAL A 109 -4.66 -31.07 -15.60
N ILE A 110 -4.36 -30.14 -16.49
CA ILE A 110 -3.22 -30.21 -17.41
C ILE A 110 -2.28 -29.03 -17.09
N ILE A 111 -0.99 -29.29 -16.97
CA ILE A 111 0.03 -28.28 -16.72
C ILE A 111 0.59 -27.76 -18.03
N ALA A 112 0.44 -26.47 -18.29
CA ALA A 112 1.16 -25.75 -19.33
C ALA A 112 2.44 -25.17 -18.70
N LEU A 113 3.59 -25.83 -18.90
CA LEU A 113 4.88 -25.42 -18.38
C LEU A 113 5.44 -24.30 -19.27
N ASN A 114 5.11 -23.06 -18.94
CA ASN A 114 5.37 -21.89 -19.77
C ASN A 114 6.77 -21.31 -19.53
N MET A 115 7.24 -20.45 -20.45
CA MET A 115 8.58 -19.85 -20.43
C MET A 115 9.73 -20.88 -20.52
N ILE A 116 9.46 -22.04 -21.12
CA ILE A 116 10.49 -23.09 -21.27
C ILE A 116 11.68 -22.64 -22.12
N ASP A 117 11.49 -21.68 -23.01
CA ASP A 117 12.55 -21.06 -23.79
C ASP A 117 13.56 -20.29 -22.93
N VAL A 118 13.12 -19.70 -21.82
CA VAL A 118 14.00 -19.04 -20.84
C VAL A 118 14.85 -20.07 -20.10
N VAL A 119 14.23 -21.18 -19.68
CA VAL A 119 14.92 -22.29 -19.00
C VAL A 119 15.97 -22.92 -19.92
N LYS A 120 15.58 -23.20 -21.16
CA LYS A 120 16.51 -23.75 -22.18
C LYS A 120 17.68 -22.81 -22.49
N LYS A 121 17.46 -21.49 -22.52
CA LYS A 121 18.54 -20.49 -22.67
C LYS A 121 19.54 -20.51 -21.51
N LYS A 122 19.07 -20.77 -20.29
CA LYS A 122 19.93 -20.93 -19.09
C LYS A 122 20.69 -22.27 -19.12
N GLY A 123 20.28 -23.19 -19.96
CA GLY A 123 20.84 -24.55 -20.07
C GLY A 123 20.32 -25.50 -19.01
N ASP A 124 19.26 -25.12 -18.28
CA ASP A 124 18.59 -25.96 -17.33
C ASP A 124 17.61 -26.91 -18.04
N VAL A 125 17.36 -28.08 -17.46
CA VAL A 125 16.47 -29.11 -18.01
C VAL A 125 15.46 -29.51 -16.94
N ILE A 126 14.19 -29.50 -17.31
CA ILE A 126 13.08 -30.01 -16.47
C ILE A 126 12.61 -31.35 -17.07
N ASP A 127 12.65 -32.39 -16.26
CA ASP A 127 12.10 -33.70 -16.63
C ASP A 127 10.57 -33.70 -16.50
N THR A 128 9.90 -33.39 -17.61
CA THR A 128 8.43 -33.27 -17.66
C THR A 128 7.73 -34.60 -17.42
N LYS A 129 8.37 -35.74 -17.74
CA LYS A 129 7.80 -37.07 -17.49
C LYS A 129 7.74 -37.39 -16.01
N LYS A 130 8.86 -37.19 -15.29
CA LYS A 130 8.89 -37.38 -13.83
C LYS A 130 7.96 -36.41 -13.12
N LEU A 131 7.87 -35.13 -13.60
CA LEU A 131 6.95 -34.13 -13.06
C LEU A 131 5.49 -34.57 -13.23
N SER A 132 5.13 -35.09 -14.42
CA SER A 132 3.79 -35.61 -14.71
C SER A 132 3.44 -36.84 -13.87
N GLU A 133 4.37 -37.78 -13.72
CA GLU A 133 4.18 -38.98 -12.89
C GLU A 133 3.97 -38.62 -11.41
N ALA A 134 4.73 -37.71 -10.89
CA ALA A 134 4.64 -37.33 -9.47
C ALA A 134 3.37 -36.52 -9.13
N LEU A 135 2.95 -35.62 -10.01
CA LEU A 135 1.75 -34.80 -9.80
C LEU A 135 0.44 -35.50 -10.21
N GLY A 136 0.54 -36.58 -11.02
CA GLY A 136 -0.63 -37.29 -11.51
C GLY A 136 -1.41 -36.54 -12.60
N CYS A 137 -0.79 -35.59 -13.30
CA CYS A 137 -1.41 -34.80 -14.36
C CYS A 137 -0.47 -34.64 -15.57
N GLU A 138 -1.03 -34.42 -16.75
CA GLU A 138 -0.22 -34.19 -17.96
C GLU A 138 0.53 -32.88 -17.89
N VAL A 139 1.77 -32.87 -18.42
CA VAL A 139 2.63 -31.69 -18.50
C VAL A 139 3.00 -31.44 -19.96
N VAL A 140 2.77 -30.22 -20.45
CA VAL A 140 3.11 -29.78 -21.80
C VAL A 140 4.03 -28.59 -21.76
N GLU A 141 5.15 -28.61 -22.45
CA GLU A 141 6.08 -27.49 -22.58
C GLU A 141 5.49 -26.41 -23.48
N THR A 142 5.49 -25.15 -22.98
CA THR A 142 4.94 -24.02 -23.72
C THR A 142 5.85 -22.79 -23.67
N ALA A 143 5.72 -21.95 -24.70
CA ALA A 143 6.27 -20.60 -24.73
C ALA A 143 5.21 -19.69 -25.38
N ALA A 144 4.24 -19.24 -24.58
CA ALA A 144 3.04 -18.56 -25.02
C ALA A 144 3.35 -17.29 -25.87
N VAL A 145 4.40 -16.54 -25.53
CA VAL A 145 4.85 -15.37 -26.31
C VAL A 145 5.25 -15.74 -27.74
N LYS A 146 5.69 -16.97 -27.97
CA LYS A 146 6.10 -17.50 -29.29
C LYS A 146 5.02 -18.38 -29.94
N GLY A 147 3.86 -18.53 -29.31
CA GLY A 147 2.79 -19.42 -29.77
C GLY A 147 3.15 -20.90 -29.76
N LEU A 148 4.22 -21.31 -29.04
CA LEU A 148 4.67 -22.71 -28.98
C LEU A 148 3.91 -23.44 -27.87
N GLY A 149 3.36 -24.64 -28.23
CA GLY A 149 2.71 -25.56 -27.31
C GLY A 149 1.27 -25.17 -26.89
N SER A 150 0.79 -23.95 -27.14
CA SER A 150 -0.55 -23.49 -26.75
C SER A 150 -1.65 -24.35 -27.39
N LYS A 151 -1.53 -24.66 -28.69
CA LYS A 151 -2.48 -25.50 -29.43
C LYS A 151 -2.51 -26.95 -28.88
N GLU A 152 -1.35 -27.54 -28.62
CA GLU A 152 -1.23 -28.87 -28.05
C GLU A 152 -1.90 -28.98 -26.66
N VAL A 153 -1.70 -27.98 -25.81
CA VAL A 153 -2.39 -27.90 -24.49
C VAL A 153 -3.90 -27.89 -24.68
N ALA A 154 -4.41 -27.09 -25.60
CA ALA A 154 -5.86 -26.96 -25.83
C ALA A 154 -6.46 -28.27 -26.37
N GLU A 155 -5.79 -28.94 -27.34
CA GLU A 155 -6.22 -30.22 -27.90
C GLU A 155 -6.26 -31.33 -26.84
N ARG A 156 -5.21 -31.43 -26.02
CA ARG A 156 -5.15 -32.37 -24.89
C ARG A 156 -6.22 -32.08 -23.83
N ALA A 157 -6.43 -30.81 -23.48
CA ALA A 157 -7.50 -30.43 -22.57
C ALA A 157 -8.89 -30.81 -23.12
N CYS A 158 -9.15 -30.60 -24.40
CA CYS A 158 -10.39 -31.01 -25.02
C CYS A 158 -10.55 -32.55 -25.02
N ALA A 159 -9.48 -33.30 -25.24
CA ALA A 159 -9.49 -34.76 -25.16
C ALA A 159 -9.80 -35.27 -23.75
N MET A 160 -9.17 -34.68 -22.73
CA MET A 160 -9.45 -34.96 -21.30
C MET A 160 -10.90 -34.66 -20.91
N ALA A 161 -11.46 -33.54 -21.39
CA ALA A 161 -12.86 -33.18 -21.15
C ALA A 161 -13.83 -34.20 -21.75
N LYS A 162 -13.58 -34.64 -23.01
CA LYS A 162 -14.40 -35.65 -23.69
C LYS A 162 -14.30 -37.02 -23.02
N ALA A 163 -13.14 -37.38 -22.52
CA ALA A 163 -12.89 -38.65 -21.83
C ALA A 163 -13.43 -38.65 -20.39
N LYS A 164 -13.92 -37.53 -19.88
CA LYS A 164 -14.28 -37.34 -18.46
C LYS A 164 -13.18 -37.83 -17.50
N ALA A 165 -11.93 -37.52 -17.84
CA ALA A 165 -10.77 -37.89 -17.04
C ALA A 165 -10.93 -37.39 -15.61
N VAL A 166 -10.25 -38.01 -14.65
CA VAL A 166 -10.20 -37.56 -13.25
C VAL A 166 -8.73 -37.48 -12.85
N THR A 167 -8.32 -36.36 -12.34
CA THR A 167 -6.98 -36.23 -11.76
C THR A 167 -7.01 -36.67 -10.31
N VAL A 168 -6.19 -37.62 -9.93
CA VAL A 168 -6.06 -38.13 -8.57
C VAL A 168 -4.75 -37.57 -7.99
N PRO A 169 -4.83 -36.82 -6.87
CA PRO A 169 -3.63 -36.32 -6.22
C PRO A 169 -2.74 -37.46 -5.74
N ARG A 170 -1.46 -37.41 -6.13
CA ARG A 170 -0.45 -38.41 -5.73
C ARG A 170 0.42 -37.95 -4.57
N HIS A 171 0.32 -36.69 -4.18
CA HIS A 171 1.02 -36.20 -3.02
C HIS A 171 0.34 -36.63 -1.71
N SER A 172 1.15 -37.01 -0.74
CA SER A 172 0.74 -37.30 0.62
C SER A 172 1.55 -36.45 1.60
N PHE A 173 0.91 -36.04 2.67
CA PHE A 173 1.54 -35.36 3.79
C PHE A 173 2.22 -36.37 4.73
N SER A 174 2.81 -35.88 5.83
CA SER A 174 3.35 -36.76 6.87
C SER A 174 2.26 -37.67 7.46
N THR A 175 2.68 -38.74 8.07
CA THR A 175 1.76 -39.79 8.57
C THR A 175 0.76 -39.24 9.61
N SER A 176 1.20 -38.34 10.48
CA SER A 176 0.35 -37.70 11.47
C SER A 176 -0.71 -36.80 10.84
N VAL A 177 -0.31 -35.98 9.85
CA VAL A 177 -1.21 -35.07 9.14
C VAL A 177 -2.22 -35.83 8.27
N GLU A 178 -1.77 -36.88 7.53
CA GLU A 178 -2.68 -37.72 6.73
C GLU A 178 -3.72 -38.45 7.61
N LYS A 179 -3.31 -38.91 8.80
CA LYS A 179 -4.24 -39.51 9.75
C LYS A 179 -5.29 -38.50 10.23
N ALA A 180 -4.87 -37.28 10.59
CA ALA A 180 -5.80 -36.23 11.00
C ALA A 180 -6.77 -35.83 9.87
N ILE A 181 -6.27 -35.67 8.63
CA ILE A 181 -7.11 -35.39 7.47
C ILE A 181 -8.09 -36.54 7.20
N GLY A 182 -7.67 -37.78 7.35
CA GLY A 182 -8.53 -38.97 7.21
C GLY A 182 -9.65 -39.00 8.24
N GLU A 183 -9.36 -38.70 9.50
CA GLU A 183 -10.37 -38.62 10.58
C GLU A 183 -11.36 -37.47 10.34
N ILE A 184 -10.89 -36.29 9.87
CA ILE A 184 -11.74 -35.17 9.52
C ILE A 184 -12.62 -35.50 8.30
N ALA A 185 -12.07 -36.20 7.30
CA ALA A 185 -12.85 -36.63 6.13
C ALA A 185 -14.00 -37.58 6.50
N GLU A 186 -13.76 -38.52 7.43
CA GLU A 186 -14.80 -39.43 7.92
C GLU A 186 -15.86 -38.71 8.74
N LEU A 187 -15.46 -37.75 9.62
CA LEU A 187 -16.39 -36.91 10.38
C LEU A 187 -17.28 -36.02 9.48
N GLY A 188 -16.75 -35.59 8.32
CA GLY A 188 -17.45 -34.75 7.36
C GLY A 188 -18.20 -35.47 6.23
N LYS A 189 -18.15 -36.81 6.19
CA LYS A 189 -18.59 -37.65 5.07
C LYS A 189 -20.02 -37.41 4.60
N ASP A 190 -20.95 -37.20 5.52
CA ASP A 190 -22.37 -36.99 5.20
C ASP A 190 -22.69 -35.60 4.64
N SER A 191 -21.80 -34.63 4.88
CA SER A 191 -21.99 -33.23 4.49
C SER A 191 -21.18 -32.83 3.25
N VAL A 192 -20.25 -33.67 2.80
CA VAL A 192 -19.29 -33.36 1.73
C VAL A 192 -19.48 -34.31 0.54
N PRO A 193 -19.56 -33.80 -0.71
CA PRO A 193 -19.59 -34.66 -1.88
C PRO A 193 -18.34 -35.54 -1.95
N PRO A 194 -18.48 -36.87 -2.20
CA PRO A 194 -17.34 -37.80 -2.18
C PRO A 194 -16.17 -37.38 -3.10
N LYS A 195 -16.49 -36.79 -4.25
CA LYS A 195 -15.51 -36.30 -5.24
C LYS A 195 -14.54 -35.26 -4.67
N PHE A 196 -14.96 -34.46 -3.69
CA PHE A 196 -14.21 -33.34 -3.11
C PHE A 196 -13.76 -33.61 -1.67
N SER A 197 -13.94 -34.82 -1.18
CA SER A 197 -13.72 -35.17 0.25
C SER A 197 -12.34 -34.77 0.74
N ARG A 198 -11.26 -35.07 -0.01
CA ARG A 198 -9.89 -34.71 0.37
C ARG A 198 -9.69 -33.19 0.48
N TRP A 199 -10.17 -32.44 -0.52
CA TRP A 199 -10.02 -30.99 -0.53
C TRP A 199 -10.75 -30.34 0.66
N TYR A 200 -12.00 -30.79 0.91
CA TYR A 200 -12.77 -30.29 2.07
C TYR A 200 -12.10 -30.67 3.39
N ALA A 201 -11.57 -31.87 3.53
CA ALA A 201 -10.89 -32.29 4.76
C ALA A 201 -9.63 -31.49 5.03
N VAL A 202 -8.82 -31.17 4.02
CA VAL A 202 -7.66 -30.27 4.16
C VAL A 202 -8.11 -28.87 4.55
N LYS A 203 -9.16 -28.31 3.93
CA LYS A 203 -9.67 -26.98 4.27
C LYS A 203 -10.31 -26.92 5.66
N LEU A 204 -10.95 -27.98 6.12
CA LEU A 204 -11.46 -28.09 7.49
C LEU A 204 -10.30 -28.19 8.50
N PHE A 205 -9.23 -28.92 8.19
CA PHE A 205 -8.01 -28.94 8.99
C PHE A 205 -7.35 -27.55 9.10
N GLU A 206 -7.32 -26.79 7.99
CA GLU A 206 -6.85 -25.38 7.95
C GLU A 206 -7.82 -24.39 8.65
N ARG A 207 -8.95 -24.84 9.19
CA ARG A 207 -10.03 -24.02 9.79
C ARG A 207 -10.58 -22.95 8.82
N ASP A 208 -10.70 -23.28 7.52
CA ASP A 208 -11.25 -22.36 6.52
C ASP A 208 -12.68 -21.93 6.88
N SER A 209 -12.84 -20.65 7.22
CA SER A 209 -14.10 -20.10 7.73
C SER A 209 -15.25 -20.20 6.72
N ILE A 210 -14.98 -20.06 5.42
CA ILE A 210 -16.00 -20.13 4.37
C ILE A 210 -16.51 -21.57 4.20
N VAL A 211 -15.60 -22.55 4.32
CA VAL A 211 -15.97 -23.96 4.26
C VAL A 211 -16.78 -24.37 5.48
N LEU A 212 -16.36 -23.93 6.67
CA LEU A 212 -17.08 -24.20 7.91
C LEU A 212 -18.50 -23.61 7.90
N GLU A 213 -18.67 -22.38 7.40
CA GLU A 213 -19.99 -21.77 7.27
C GLU A 213 -20.88 -22.46 6.23
N LYS A 214 -20.30 -22.92 5.12
CA LYS A 214 -21.06 -23.58 4.05
C LYS A 214 -21.59 -24.96 4.45
N LEU A 215 -20.85 -25.69 5.26
CA LEU A 215 -21.18 -27.09 5.58
C LEU A 215 -22.06 -27.27 6.82
N HIS A 216 -22.28 -26.21 7.63
CA HIS A 216 -23.19 -26.19 8.78
C HIS A 216 -23.11 -27.42 9.71
N PHE A 217 -21.92 -27.81 10.14
CA PHE A 217 -21.73 -28.92 11.06
C PHE A 217 -22.38 -28.69 12.44
N THR A 218 -22.82 -29.77 13.08
CA THR A 218 -23.27 -29.72 14.46
C THR A 218 -22.08 -29.38 15.39
N LYS A 219 -22.39 -28.78 16.53
CA LYS A 219 -21.34 -28.39 17.49
C LYS A 219 -20.48 -29.57 17.96
N GLU A 220 -21.12 -30.74 18.10
CA GLU A 220 -20.41 -31.97 18.50
C GLU A 220 -19.36 -32.42 17.48
N ILE A 221 -19.69 -32.34 16.18
CA ILE A 221 -18.76 -32.65 15.09
C ILE A 221 -17.64 -31.62 15.05
N GLN A 222 -17.95 -30.32 15.22
CA GLN A 222 -16.94 -29.27 15.28
C GLN A 222 -15.97 -29.46 16.43
N ASP A 223 -16.46 -29.79 17.62
CA ASP A 223 -15.62 -30.03 18.81
C ASP A 223 -14.70 -31.26 18.62
N LYS A 224 -15.19 -32.33 17.96
CA LYS A 224 -14.36 -33.49 17.60
C LYS A 224 -13.28 -33.14 16.57
N MET A 225 -13.63 -32.43 15.51
CA MET A 225 -12.67 -31.94 14.51
C MET A 225 -11.59 -31.07 15.18
N GLU A 226 -11.99 -30.13 16.04
CA GLU A 226 -11.06 -29.26 16.76
C GLU A 226 -10.12 -30.04 17.67
N SER A 227 -10.58 -31.10 18.32
CA SER A 227 -9.74 -32.00 19.12
C SER A 227 -8.67 -32.70 18.27
N VAL A 228 -9.02 -33.17 17.07
CA VAL A 228 -8.06 -33.81 16.13
C VAL A 228 -7.03 -32.80 15.67
N ILE A 229 -7.47 -31.58 15.27
CA ILE A 229 -6.58 -30.52 14.79
C ILE A 229 -5.62 -30.10 15.92
N SER A 230 -6.12 -29.80 17.12
CA SER A 230 -5.30 -29.36 18.26
C SER A 230 -4.29 -30.42 18.70
N SER A 231 -4.63 -31.72 18.59
CA SER A 231 -3.68 -32.80 18.84
C SER A 231 -2.51 -32.77 17.84
N CYS A 232 -2.81 -32.57 16.54
CA CYS A 232 -1.79 -32.50 15.50
C CYS A 232 -0.92 -31.22 15.64
N GLU A 233 -1.51 -30.08 15.98
CA GLU A 233 -0.80 -28.84 16.24
C GLU A 233 0.16 -28.96 17.45
N THR A 234 -0.26 -29.65 18.50
CA THR A 234 0.58 -29.89 19.67
C THR A 234 1.78 -30.81 19.34
N GLU A 235 1.56 -31.82 18.48
CA GLU A 235 2.63 -32.71 18.01
C GLU A 235 3.64 -32.01 17.10
N ALA A 236 3.15 -31.09 16.24
CA ALA A 236 3.98 -30.38 15.26
C ALA A 236 4.59 -29.09 15.79
N ASP A 237 4.15 -28.57 16.95
CA ASP A 237 4.52 -27.26 17.52
C ASP A 237 4.29 -26.08 16.56
N ASP A 238 3.20 -26.16 15.75
CA ASP A 238 2.86 -25.14 14.76
C ASP A 238 1.34 -25.10 14.55
N ASP A 239 0.81 -24.03 13.96
CA ASP A 239 -0.61 -23.94 13.63
C ASP A 239 -0.97 -24.77 12.37
N SER A 240 -2.22 -25.17 12.27
CA SER A 240 -2.71 -26.09 11.24
C SER A 240 -2.49 -25.58 9.80
N GLU A 241 -2.56 -24.27 9.57
CA GLU A 241 -2.32 -23.68 8.26
C GLU A 241 -0.83 -23.71 7.90
N SER A 242 0.04 -23.40 8.86
CA SER A 242 1.50 -23.47 8.71
C SER A 242 1.95 -24.91 8.48
N ILE A 243 1.37 -25.90 9.18
CA ILE A 243 1.65 -27.31 9.00
C ILE A 243 1.40 -27.74 7.54
N ILE A 244 0.21 -27.49 7.01
CA ILE A 244 -0.14 -27.85 5.62
C ILE A 244 0.76 -27.12 4.61
N THR A 245 1.04 -25.85 4.86
CA THR A 245 1.93 -25.06 3.99
C THR A 245 3.34 -25.63 3.97
N ASN A 246 3.91 -25.95 5.11
CA ASN A 246 5.24 -26.55 5.24
C ASN A 246 5.31 -27.92 4.57
N GLU A 247 4.32 -28.77 4.76
CA GLU A 247 4.22 -30.10 4.13
C GLU A 247 4.19 -30.00 2.60
N ARG A 248 3.40 -29.06 2.03
CA ARG A 248 3.37 -28.81 0.59
C ARG A 248 4.73 -28.38 0.05
N TYR A 249 5.41 -27.44 0.73
CA TYR A 249 6.75 -27.00 0.32
C TYR A 249 7.80 -28.11 0.44
N GLN A 250 7.74 -28.94 1.46
CA GLN A 250 8.62 -30.09 1.59
C GLN A 250 8.41 -31.09 0.45
N TYR A 251 7.15 -31.38 0.11
CA TYR A 251 6.83 -32.24 -1.03
C TYR A 251 7.37 -31.65 -2.35
N ILE A 252 7.08 -30.38 -2.61
CA ILE A 252 7.53 -29.67 -3.82
C ILE A 252 9.06 -29.64 -3.89
N GLY A 253 9.76 -29.36 -2.80
CA GLY A 253 11.21 -29.33 -2.74
C GLY A 253 11.83 -30.71 -3.11
N LYS A 254 11.27 -31.81 -2.58
CA LYS A 254 11.68 -33.18 -2.92
C LYS A 254 11.41 -33.51 -4.40
N LEU A 255 10.29 -33.03 -4.94
CA LEU A 255 9.92 -33.23 -6.35
C LEU A 255 10.86 -32.47 -7.28
N ILE A 256 11.12 -31.18 -7.01
CA ILE A 256 12.00 -30.35 -7.81
C ILE A 256 13.43 -30.89 -7.82
N ALA A 257 13.94 -31.34 -6.68
CA ALA A 257 15.26 -31.96 -6.61
C ALA A 257 15.41 -33.19 -7.53
N LYS A 258 14.32 -33.92 -7.84
CA LYS A 258 14.30 -35.07 -8.76
C LYS A 258 14.08 -34.69 -10.21
N CYS A 259 13.38 -33.58 -10.48
CA CYS A 259 12.92 -33.23 -11.84
C CYS A 259 13.73 -32.10 -12.50
N LEU A 260 14.33 -31.19 -11.71
CA LEU A 260 15.06 -30.02 -12.22
C LEU A 260 16.57 -30.27 -12.19
N HIS A 261 17.18 -30.34 -13.38
CA HIS A 261 18.62 -30.43 -13.54
C HIS A 261 19.19 -29.08 -13.97
N LYS A 262 19.81 -28.38 -13.02
CA LYS A 262 20.46 -27.08 -13.28
C LYS A 262 21.85 -27.35 -13.85
N LYS A 263 22.15 -26.73 -14.99
CA LYS A 263 23.49 -26.79 -15.61
C LYS A 263 24.56 -26.15 -14.73
N ASN A 264 24.23 -25.05 -14.08
CA ASN A 264 25.09 -24.36 -13.13
C ASN A 264 24.41 -24.35 -11.76
N PRO A 265 24.74 -25.27 -10.85
CA PRO A 265 24.14 -25.31 -9.49
C PRO A 265 24.68 -24.20 -8.58
N GLY A 266 25.49 -23.26 -9.12
CA GLY A 266 26.00 -22.11 -8.38
C GLY A 266 24.94 -21.04 -8.12
N MET A 267 25.12 -20.28 -7.04
CA MET A 267 24.26 -19.14 -6.71
C MET A 267 24.29 -18.13 -7.87
N THR A 268 23.11 -17.68 -8.29
CA THR A 268 22.99 -16.58 -9.26
C THR A 268 23.56 -15.28 -8.70
N VAL A 269 23.83 -14.30 -9.56
CA VAL A 269 24.27 -12.97 -9.12
C VAL A 269 23.22 -12.37 -8.18
N SER A 270 21.92 -12.54 -8.48
CA SER A 270 20.83 -12.12 -7.63
C SER A 270 20.87 -12.77 -6.24
N ASP A 271 21.09 -14.08 -6.17
CA ASP A 271 21.20 -14.79 -4.88
C ASP A 271 22.38 -14.31 -4.03
N LYS A 272 23.50 -13.99 -4.68
CA LYS A 272 24.69 -13.44 -3.98
C LYS A 272 24.41 -12.05 -3.41
N ILE A 273 23.72 -11.20 -4.17
CA ILE A 273 23.31 -9.87 -3.71
C ILE A 273 22.30 -10.02 -2.58
N ASP A 274 21.29 -10.89 -2.74
CA ASP A 274 20.25 -11.12 -1.75
C ASP A 274 20.82 -11.63 -0.43
N ARG A 275 21.84 -12.49 -0.45
CA ARG A 275 22.51 -12.96 0.77
C ARG A 275 23.07 -11.81 1.62
N VAL A 276 23.46 -10.69 1.00
CA VAL A 276 23.97 -9.51 1.69
C VAL A 276 22.83 -8.57 2.05
N VAL A 277 21.99 -8.24 1.06
CA VAL A 277 20.92 -7.24 1.18
C VAL A 277 19.78 -7.70 2.10
N THR A 278 19.47 -9.00 2.12
CA THR A 278 18.40 -9.55 2.99
C THR A 278 18.94 -10.12 4.31
N ASN A 279 20.23 -9.93 4.60
CA ASN A 279 20.85 -10.39 5.83
C ASN A 279 20.19 -9.71 7.05
N ARG A 280 19.89 -10.49 8.08
CA ARG A 280 19.18 -10.03 9.29
C ARG A 280 19.77 -8.76 9.93
N TRP A 281 21.09 -8.60 9.91
CA TRP A 281 21.80 -7.48 10.54
C TRP A 281 22.17 -6.38 9.57
N LEU A 282 22.52 -6.73 8.31
CA LEU A 282 22.98 -5.78 7.31
C LEU A 282 21.83 -5.12 6.54
N ALA A 283 20.67 -5.72 6.49
CA ALA A 283 19.54 -5.25 5.68
C ALA A 283 19.09 -3.83 6.06
N LEU A 284 18.91 -3.55 7.35
CA LEU A 284 18.50 -2.22 7.82
C LEU A 284 19.57 -1.14 7.62
N PRO A 285 20.84 -1.35 7.96
CA PRO A 285 21.92 -0.41 7.63
C PRO A 285 22.06 -0.13 6.13
N ILE A 286 22.01 -1.17 5.28
CA ILE A 286 22.08 -1.01 3.82
C ILE A 286 20.90 -0.19 3.32
N PHE A 287 19.70 -0.51 3.78
CA PHE A 287 18.50 0.24 3.45
C PHE A 287 18.61 1.71 3.87
N ALA A 288 19.07 1.98 5.10
CA ALA A 288 19.28 3.33 5.59
C ALA A 288 20.30 4.09 4.74
N ALA A 289 21.41 3.45 4.34
CA ALA A 289 22.41 4.05 3.47
C ALA A 289 21.88 4.37 2.07
N VAL A 290 21.15 3.43 1.45
CA VAL A 290 20.53 3.65 0.13
C VAL A 290 19.54 4.80 0.18
N MET A 291 18.66 4.84 1.19
CA MET A 291 17.68 5.91 1.34
C MET A 291 18.34 7.25 1.66
N PHE A 292 19.39 7.25 2.49
CA PHE A 292 20.16 8.46 2.75
C PHE A 292 20.74 9.05 1.45
N ILE A 293 21.34 8.22 0.59
CA ILE A 293 21.86 8.65 -0.71
C ILE A 293 20.74 9.24 -1.58
N VAL A 294 19.60 8.55 -1.69
CA VAL A 294 18.44 9.02 -2.47
C VAL A 294 17.95 10.38 -1.97
N TYR A 295 17.75 10.53 -0.66
CA TYR A 295 17.29 11.80 -0.09
C TYR A 295 18.32 12.90 -0.17
N TYR A 296 19.59 12.60 0.09
CA TYR A 296 20.66 13.57 -0.04
C TYR A 296 20.77 14.12 -1.48
N MET A 297 20.71 13.24 -2.47
CA MET A 297 20.72 13.63 -3.89
C MET A 297 19.48 14.44 -4.27
N SER A 298 18.29 14.01 -3.79
CA SER A 298 17.02 14.59 -4.22
C SER A 298 16.65 15.87 -3.47
N VAL A 299 17.01 15.98 -2.18
CA VAL A 299 16.55 17.07 -1.32
C VAL A 299 17.68 18.05 -1.00
N SER A 300 18.90 17.57 -0.69
CA SER A 300 19.96 18.43 -0.15
C SER A 300 20.98 18.89 -1.21
N TRP A 301 21.12 18.19 -2.32
CA TRP A 301 22.12 18.56 -3.32
C TRP A 301 21.49 18.96 -4.66
N LEU A 302 21.21 17.99 -5.54
CA LEU A 302 20.73 18.29 -6.89
C LEU A 302 19.33 18.95 -6.84
N GLY A 303 18.48 18.47 -5.94
CA GLY A 303 17.13 19.01 -5.76
C GLY A 303 17.13 20.46 -5.34
N THR A 304 17.93 20.85 -4.35
CA THR A 304 18.03 22.23 -3.88
C THR A 304 18.50 23.15 -4.99
N ILE A 305 19.60 22.81 -5.69
CA ILE A 305 20.14 23.64 -6.77
C ILE A 305 19.09 23.97 -7.83
N VAL A 306 18.29 22.97 -8.25
CA VAL A 306 17.29 23.18 -9.31
C VAL A 306 16.06 23.88 -8.76
N THR A 307 15.67 23.61 -7.50
CA THR A 307 14.56 24.28 -6.83
C THR A 307 14.83 25.75 -6.61
N ASP A 308 16.02 26.12 -6.09
CA ASP A 308 16.42 27.49 -5.88
C ASP A 308 16.49 28.26 -7.21
N TRP A 309 17.08 27.63 -8.23
CA TRP A 309 17.06 28.23 -9.59
C TRP A 309 15.64 28.47 -10.09
N THR A 310 14.73 27.53 -9.85
CA THR A 310 13.33 27.65 -10.29
C THR A 310 12.60 28.74 -9.51
N ASN A 311 12.76 28.80 -8.20
CA ASN A 311 12.08 29.79 -7.35
C ASN A 311 12.67 31.18 -7.55
N ASP A 312 13.99 31.34 -7.43
CA ASP A 312 14.62 32.65 -7.37
C ASP A 312 14.85 33.23 -8.77
N THR A 313 15.34 32.39 -9.72
CA THR A 313 15.65 32.86 -11.06
C THR A 313 14.43 32.84 -11.95
N LEU A 314 13.75 31.70 -12.09
CA LEU A 314 12.64 31.57 -13.03
C LEU A 314 11.40 32.36 -12.56
N PHE A 315 10.91 32.09 -11.36
CA PHE A 315 9.72 32.76 -10.85
C PHE A 315 10.03 34.16 -10.30
N GLY A 316 11.00 34.31 -9.41
CA GLY A 316 11.31 35.57 -8.73
C GLY A 316 11.89 36.63 -9.64
N SER A 317 12.91 36.29 -10.48
CA SER A 317 13.62 37.27 -11.30
C SER A 317 13.08 37.44 -12.71
N ILE A 318 12.44 36.40 -13.30
CA ILE A 318 11.98 36.45 -14.71
C ILE A 318 10.46 36.62 -14.77
N VAL A 319 9.68 35.69 -14.21
CA VAL A 319 8.22 35.62 -14.44
C VAL A 319 7.49 36.74 -13.70
N GLN A 320 7.75 36.93 -12.40
CA GLN A 320 7.05 37.95 -11.60
C GLN A 320 7.34 39.38 -12.10
N PRO A 321 8.60 39.81 -12.35
CA PRO A 321 8.87 41.15 -12.87
C PRO A 321 8.35 41.36 -14.27
N ALA A 322 8.42 40.32 -15.16
CA ALA A 322 7.94 40.44 -16.52
C ALA A 322 6.42 40.62 -16.60
N VAL A 323 5.67 39.84 -15.80
CA VAL A 323 4.19 39.94 -15.75
C VAL A 323 3.78 41.23 -15.03
N GLY A 324 4.42 41.59 -13.92
CA GLY A 324 4.15 42.82 -13.21
C GLY A 324 4.41 44.07 -14.06
N GLY A 325 5.56 44.10 -14.77
CA GLY A 325 5.90 45.16 -15.71
C GLY A 325 4.92 45.24 -16.91
N TRP A 326 4.47 44.11 -17.41
CA TRP A 326 3.44 44.07 -18.45
C TRP A 326 2.09 44.61 -17.96
N LEU A 327 1.64 44.20 -16.76
CA LEU A 327 0.39 44.67 -16.15
C LEU A 327 0.43 46.19 -15.88
N THR A 328 1.54 46.71 -15.41
CA THR A 328 1.72 48.17 -15.23
C THR A 328 1.67 48.95 -16.53
N THR A 329 2.29 48.43 -17.60
CA THR A 329 2.25 49.06 -18.95
C THR A 329 0.86 49.07 -19.58
N VAL A 330 0.04 48.07 -19.30
CA VAL A 330 -1.37 47.99 -19.76
C VAL A 330 -2.30 48.87 -18.87
N GLY A 331 -1.80 49.45 -17.75
CA GLY A 331 -2.59 50.26 -16.86
C GLY A 331 -3.53 49.48 -15.95
N ALA A 332 -3.18 48.22 -15.61
CA ALA A 332 -3.96 47.42 -14.71
C ALA A 332 -4.02 48.06 -13.29
N ALA A 333 -5.14 47.92 -12.62
CA ALA A 333 -5.30 48.38 -11.25
C ALA A 333 -4.29 47.67 -10.28
N GLU A 334 -3.80 48.40 -9.29
CA GLU A 334 -2.81 47.87 -8.33
C GLU A 334 -3.25 46.55 -7.68
N TRP A 335 -4.52 46.47 -7.27
CA TRP A 335 -5.07 45.23 -6.68
C TRP A 335 -5.00 44.03 -7.65
N LEU A 336 -5.20 44.26 -8.95
CA LEU A 336 -5.15 43.20 -9.96
C LEU A 336 -3.70 42.77 -10.21
N ASN A 337 -2.75 43.72 -10.16
CA ASN A 337 -1.33 43.43 -10.25
C ASN A 337 -0.89 42.55 -9.06
N SER A 338 -1.23 42.95 -7.82
CA SER A 338 -0.93 42.16 -6.64
C SER A 338 -1.61 40.78 -6.61
N LEU A 339 -2.87 40.68 -7.06
CA LEU A 339 -3.55 39.38 -7.21
C LEU A 339 -2.80 38.45 -8.14
N ILE A 340 -2.38 38.94 -9.31
CA ILE A 340 -1.75 38.12 -10.34
C ILE A 340 -0.30 37.78 -9.96
N VAL A 341 0.48 38.79 -9.55
CA VAL A 341 1.92 38.64 -9.29
C VAL A 341 2.17 37.96 -7.94
N ASP A 342 1.62 38.53 -6.86
CA ASP A 342 1.89 38.04 -5.51
C ASP A 342 0.99 36.86 -5.15
N GLY A 343 -0.30 36.97 -5.42
CA GLY A 343 -1.26 35.92 -5.07
C GLY A 343 -1.13 34.66 -5.94
N ILE A 344 -1.21 34.80 -7.26
CA ILE A 344 -1.27 33.67 -8.17
C ILE A 344 0.13 33.20 -8.54
N ILE A 345 0.96 34.07 -9.13
CA ILE A 345 2.30 33.65 -9.60
C ILE A 345 3.19 33.31 -8.43
N GLY A 346 3.19 34.10 -7.36
CA GLY A 346 3.94 33.82 -6.15
C GLY A 346 3.50 32.52 -5.49
N GLY A 347 2.20 32.33 -5.25
CA GLY A 347 1.66 31.12 -4.61
C GLY A 347 1.83 29.86 -5.46
N VAL A 348 1.56 29.92 -6.77
CA VAL A 348 1.76 28.80 -7.68
C VAL A 348 3.24 28.53 -7.91
N GLY A 349 4.06 29.58 -8.01
CA GLY A 349 5.52 29.51 -8.18
C GLY A 349 6.17 28.77 -7.03
N ALA A 350 5.83 29.12 -5.81
CA ALA A 350 6.34 28.44 -4.62
C ALA A 350 6.07 26.92 -4.64
N VAL A 351 4.91 26.49 -5.13
CA VAL A 351 4.58 25.06 -5.25
C VAL A 351 5.24 24.40 -6.46
N LEU A 352 5.29 25.08 -7.61
CA LEU A 352 5.96 24.57 -8.81
C LEU A 352 7.48 24.54 -8.65
N GLY A 353 8.04 25.37 -7.78
CA GLY A 353 9.45 25.34 -7.41
C GLY A 353 9.92 24.00 -6.85
N PHE A 354 9.04 23.27 -6.13
CA PHE A 354 9.36 21.94 -5.63
C PHE A 354 9.22 20.81 -6.67
N VAL A 355 8.66 21.09 -7.85
CA VAL A 355 8.48 20.07 -8.90
C VAL A 355 9.79 19.41 -9.33
N PRO A 356 10.88 20.16 -9.60
CA PRO A 356 12.15 19.55 -9.98
C PRO A 356 12.71 18.58 -8.93
N GLN A 357 12.66 18.96 -7.67
CA GLN A 357 13.07 18.11 -6.54
C GLN A 357 12.25 16.81 -6.50
N MET A 358 10.94 16.90 -6.72
CA MET A 358 10.04 15.75 -6.79
C MET A 358 10.37 14.84 -7.98
N PHE A 359 10.71 15.39 -9.15
CA PHE A 359 11.12 14.60 -10.32
C PHE A 359 12.39 13.82 -10.04
N ILE A 360 13.38 14.43 -9.40
CA ILE A 360 14.65 13.76 -9.03
C ILE A 360 14.34 12.62 -8.03
N LEU A 361 13.51 12.87 -7.03
CA LEU A 361 13.10 11.84 -6.09
C LEU A 361 12.39 10.67 -6.79
N PHE A 362 11.41 10.96 -7.67
CA PHE A 362 10.69 9.92 -8.41
C PHE A 362 11.59 9.14 -9.36
N PHE A 363 12.60 9.78 -9.94
CA PHE A 363 13.60 9.12 -10.76
C PHE A 363 14.37 8.05 -9.97
N PHE A 364 14.92 8.40 -8.81
CA PHE A 364 15.62 7.43 -7.96
C PHE A 364 14.71 6.35 -7.42
N LEU A 365 13.52 6.71 -6.95
CA LEU A 365 12.53 5.71 -6.48
C LEU A 365 12.12 4.75 -7.59
N SER A 366 11.93 5.23 -8.82
CA SER A 366 11.62 4.37 -9.97
C SER A 366 12.75 3.43 -10.32
N ILE A 367 14.01 3.85 -10.18
CA ILE A 367 15.19 2.98 -10.32
C ILE A 367 15.17 1.86 -9.29
N LEU A 368 14.94 2.19 -8.00
CA LEU A 368 14.89 1.21 -6.92
C LEU A 368 13.73 0.23 -7.05
N GLU A 369 12.60 0.70 -7.57
CA GLU A 369 11.42 -0.13 -7.83
C GLU A 369 11.67 -1.07 -9.01
N ASP A 370 12.13 -0.53 -10.13
CA ASP A 370 12.34 -1.28 -11.37
C ASP A 370 13.47 -2.32 -11.24
N CYS A 371 14.58 -2.00 -10.55
CA CYS A 371 15.64 -2.99 -10.31
C CYS A 371 15.22 -4.14 -9.35
N GLY A 372 14.05 -4.05 -8.69
CA GLY A 372 13.56 -5.05 -7.76
C GLY A 372 14.06 -4.92 -6.32
N TYR A 373 14.76 -3.82 -5.97
CA TYR A 373 15.22 -3.59 -4.59
C TYR A 373 14.09 -3.36 -3.60
N MET A 374 13.01 -2.65 -4.01
CA MET A 374 11.87 -2.37 -3.14
C MET A 374 11.15 -3.63 -2.67
N ALA A 375 11.12 -4.69 -3.49
CA ALA A 375 10.56 -5.99 -3.12
C ALA A 375 11.33 -6.62 -1.93
N ARG A 376 12.66 -6.50 -1.93
CA ARG A 376 13.52 -7.00 -0.83
C ARG A 376 13.29 -6.23 0.45
N VAL A 377 13.20 -4.91 0.33
CA VAL A 377 12.91 -4.06 1.49
C VAL A 377 11.55 -4.41 2.10
N ALA A 378 10.51 -4.59 1.29
CA ALA A 378 9.20 -5.02 1.75
C ALA A 378 9.27 -6.40 2.45
N PHE A 379 10.04 -7.35 1.91
CA PHE A 379 10.25 -8.66 2.51
C PHE A 379 10.92 -8.58 3.89
N ILE A 380 11.98 -7.76 4.02
CA ILE A 380 12.69 -7.57 5.29
C ILE A 380 11.77 -6.94 6.33
N MET A 381 11.02 -5.93 5.91
CA MET A 381 10.14 -5.16 6.79
C MET A 381 8.87 -5.91 7.19
N ASP A 382 8.45 -6.92 6.43
CA ASP A 382 7.25 -7.71 6.72
C ASP A 382 7.29 -8.33 8.13
N ARG A 383 8.43 -8.91 8.50
CA ARG A 383 8.61 -9.49 9.84
C ARG A 383 8.43 -8.48 10.97
N ILE A 384 8.78 -7.22 10.73
CA ILE A 384 8.65 -6.13 11.71
C ILE A 384 7.22 -5.63 11.74
N PHE A 385 6.64 -5.34 10.57
CA PHE A 385 5.32 -4.74 10.43
C PHE A 385 4.18 -5.66 10.87
N ARG A 386 4.30 -6.96 10.65
CA ARG A 386 3.34 -7.96 11.15
C ARG A 386 3.17 -7.92 12.66
N LYS A 387 4.24 -7.69 13.42
CA LYS A 387 4.14 -7.54 14.87
C LYS A 387 3.25 -6.37 15.29
N PHE A 388 3.12 -5.37 14.45
CA PHE A 388 2.28 -4.18 14.66
C PHE A 388 0.93 -4.26 13.94
N GLY A 389 0.60 -5.41 13.33
CA GLY A 389 -0.66 -5.63 12.64
C GLY A 389 -0.75 -5.01 11.24
N LEU A 390 0.36 -4.52 10.70
CA LEU A 390 0.48 -4.01 9.33
C LEU A 390 1.10 -5.08 8.42
N SER A 391 0.72 -5.12 7.14
CA SER A 391 1.38 -5.98 6.17
C SER A 391 2.75 -5.40 5.79
N GLY A 392 3.72 -6.25 5.42
CA GLY A 392 5.03 -5.78 4.96
C GLY A 392 4.97 -4.89 3.72
N LYS A 393 3.95 -5.08 2.87
CA LYS A 393 3.69 -4.21 1.71
C LYS A 393 3.33 -2.78 2.13
N SER A 394 2.84 -2.56 3.36
CA SER A 394 2.54 -1.23 3.90
C SER A 394 3.77 -0.36 4.06
N PHE A 395 4.96 -0.96 4.16
CA PHE A 395 6.20 -0.22 4.29
C PHE A 395 6.52 0.64 3.06
N ILE A 396 6.23 0.16 1.85
CA ILE A 396 6.50 0.89 0.60
C ILE A 396 5.73 2.23 0.55
N PRO A 397 4.40 2.27 0.76
CA PRO A 397 3.65 3.52 0.89
C PRO A 397 4.21 4.48 1.95
N LEU A 398 4.53 3.97 3.13
CA LEU A 398 5.07 4.76 4.23
C LEU A 398 6.43 5.38 3.88
N LEU A 399 7.31 4.60 3.26
CA LEU A 399 8.60 5.07 2.82
C LEU A 399 8.49 6.18 1.76
N ILE A 400 7.70 5.95 0.72
CA ILE A 400 7.49 6.93 -0.35
C ILE A 400 6.87 8.22 0.21
N SER A 401 6.03 8.11 1.24
CA SER A 401 5.39 9.25 1.90
C SER A 401 6.36 10.17 2.63
N SER A 402 7.55 9.69 3.02
CA SER A 402 8.58 10.55 3.61
C SER A 402 9.11 11.61 2.62
N GLY A 403 9.02 11.35 1.31
CA GLY A 403 9.23 12.38 0.30
C GLY A 403 7.95 13.17 0.01
N CYS A 404 6.87 12.48 -0.34
CA CYS A 404 5.57 13.09 -0.62
C CYS A 404 4.40 12.13 -0.32
N GLY A 405 3.39 12.61 0.39
CA GLY A 405 2.22 11.81 0.75
C GLY A 405 1.38 11.34 -0.44
N VAL A 406 1.32 12.10 -1.54
CA VAL A 406 0.51 11.75 -2.72
C VAL A 406 0.96 10.42 -3.35
N PRO A 407 2.21 10.26 -3.80
CA PRO A 407 2.69 9.00 -4.35
C PRO A 407 2.73 7.89 -3.30
N GLY A 408 2.97 8.22 -2.02
CA GLY A 408 2.88 7.26 -0.92
C GLY A 408 1.50 6.62 -0.83
N ILE A 409 0.43 7.43 -0.84
CA ILE A 409 -0.96 6.95 -0.86
C ILE A 409 -1.23 6.13 -2.11
N MET A 410 -0.79 6.58 -3.29
CA MET A 410 -0.98 5.85 -4.55
C MET A 410 -0.26 4.48 -4.57
N ALA A 411 0.89 4.37 -3.94
CA ALA A 411 1.63 3.12 -3.82
C ALA A 411 0.88 2.06 -3.00
N SER A 412 -0.11 2.44 -2.18
CA SER A 412 -0.95 1.50 -1.44
C SER A 412 -1.76 0.54 -2.32
N ARG A 413 -1.86 0.80 -3.63
CA ARG A 413 -2.46 -0.12 -4.62
C ARG A 413 -1.78 -1.48 -4.68
N THR A 414 -0.51 -1.56 -4.29
CA THR A 414 0.23 -2.82 -4.22
C THR A 414 -0.23 -3.73 -3.09
N ILE A 415 -1.06 -3.22 -2.17
CA ILE A 415 -1.63 -3.97 -1.06
C ILE A 415 -2.94 -4.60 -1.51
N GLU A 416 -2.99 -5.91 -1.59
CA GLU A 416 -4.12 -6.69 -2.10
C GLU A 416 -5.29 -6.67 -1.11
N ASN A 417 -5.02 -6.84 0.19
CA ASN A 417 -6.06 -6.81 1.21
C ASN A 417 -6.62 -5.40 1.38
N GLU A 418 -7.93 -5.23 1.13
CA GLU A 418 -8.60 -3.94 1.17
C GLU A 418 -8.57 -3.28 2.56
N LYS A 419 -8.68 -4.07 3.64
CA LYS A 419 -8.62 -3.56 5.02
C LYS A 419 -7.23 -3.04 5.35
N ASP A 420 -6.18 -3.81 5.02
CA ASP A 420 -4.79 -3.41 5.23
C ASP A 420 -4.43 -2.20 4.35
N ARG A 421 -4.92 -2.14 3.11
CA ARG A 421 -4.76 -0.99 2.23
C ARG A 421 -5.38 0.27 2.82
N LYS A 422 -6.64 0.23 3.26
CA LYS A 422 -7.32 1.37 3.88
C LYS A 422 -6.63 1.81 5.16
N MET A 423 -6.24 0.87 6.01
CA MET A 423 -5.50 1.17 7.24
C MET A 423 -4.16 1.83 6.94
N THR A 424 -3.41 1.32 5.97
CA THR A 424 -2.14 1.92 5.52
C THR A 424 -2.35 3.34 5.03
N ILE A 425 -3.36 3.61 4.20
CA ILE A 425 -3.67 4.96 3.72
C ILE A 425 -3.93 5.93 4.88
N MET A 426 -4.67 5.49 5.91
CA MET A 426 -4.99 6.31 7.09
C MET A 426 -3.75 6.74 7.88
N VAL A 427 -2.70 5.93 7.91
CA VAL A 427 -1.50 6.20 8.73
C VAL A 427 -0.32 6.72 7.90
N THR A 428 -0.36 6.60 6.58
CA THR A 428 0.75 6.92 5.66
C THR A 428 1.20 8.38 5.79
N THR A 429 0.28 9.31 6.01
CA THR A 429 0.57 10.76 6.08
C THR A 429 1.10 11.23 7.43
N PHE A 430 1.23 10.35 8.42
CA PHE A 430 1.89 10.68 9.69
C PHE A 430 3.41 10.80 9.53
N ILE A 431 3.99 10.12 8.55
CA ILE A 431 5.40 10.31 8.21
C ILE A 431 5.59 11.74 7.65
N PRO A 432 6.53 12.52 8.19
CA PRO A 432 6.82 13.85 7.67
C PRO A 432 7.25 13.78 6.20
N CYS A 433 6.59 14.55 5.33
CA CYS A 433 7.03 14.75 3.95
C CYS A 433 7.90 16.01 3.83
N GLY A 434 8.57 16.20 2.69
CA GLY A 434 9.41 17.37 2.44
C GLY A 434 8.73 18.72 2.72
N ALA A 435 7.44 18.84 2.38
CA ALA A 435 6.64 20.04 2.61
C ALA A 435 6.39 20.39 4.11
N LYS A 436 6.67 19.48 5.03
CA LYS A 436 6.57 19.71 6.47
C LYS A 436 7.92 20.13 7.09
N LEU A 437 9.02 19.98 6.37
CA LEU A 437 10.36 20.30 6.87
C LEU A 437 10.54 21.78 7.21
N PRO A 438 10.06 22.76 6.40
CA PRO A 438 10.18 24.18 6.74
C PRO A 438 9.57 24.52 8.10
N LEU A 439 8.41 23.97 8.44
CA LEU A 439 7.81 24.16 9.75
C LEU A 439 8.68 23.58 10.88
N ILE A 440 9.25 22.39 10.66
CA ILE A 440 10.13 21.75 11.64
C ILE A 440 11.41 22.57 11.83
N ALA A 441 11.96 23.12 10.73
CA ALA A 441 13.14 23.99 10.76
C ALA A 441 12.85 25.30 11.50
N LEU A 442 11.73 25.95 11.21
CA LEU A 442 11.31 27.20 11.88
C LEU A 442 11.15 27.00 13.40
N VAL A 443 10.43 25.96 13.84
CA VAL A 443 10.27 25.66 15.26
C VAL A 443 11.60 25.27 15.91
N GLY A 444 12.44 24.50 15.19
CA GLY A 444 13.78 24.12 15.62
C GLY A 444 14.68 25.33 15.83
N GLY A 445 14.71 26.26 14.86
CA GLY A 445 15.48 27.50 14.91
C GLY A 445 15.01 28.44 16.04
N ALA A 446 13.67 28.57 16.22
CA ALA A 446 13.10 29.49 17.20
C ALA A 446 13.28 29.03 18.66
N PHE A 447 13.07 27.76 18.94
CA PHE A 447 13.02 27.25 20.32
C PHE A 447 14.13 26.31 20.72
N PHE A 448 14.86 25.75 19.73
CA PHE A 448 15.93 24.78 19.96
C PHE A 448 17.20 25.14 19.14
N PRO A 449 17.71 26.37 19.25
CA PRO A 449 18.84 26.79 18.44
C PRO A 449 20.07 25.89 18.70
N GLY A 450 20.68 25.41 17.63
CA GLY A 450 21.83 24.52 17.70
C GLY A 450 21.53 23.06 18.05
N SER A 451 20.25 22.66 18.12
CA SER A 451 19.86 21.26 18.35
C SER A 451 19.54 20.52 17.05
N PRO A 452 20.43 19.66 16.55
CA PRO A 452 20.21 18.91 15.30
C PRO A 452 19.16 17.80 15.45
N TRP A 453 18.69 17.52 16.67
CA TRP A 453 17.82 16.38 16.98
C TRP A 453 16.32 16.63 16.75
N VAL A 454 15.90 17.87 16.54
CA VAL A 454 14.47 18.23 16.39
C VAL A 454 13.86 17.55 15.16
N ALA A 455 14.49 17.67 14.01
CA ALA A 455 13.97 17.04 12.79
C ALA A 455 13.96 15.51 12.87
N PRO A 456 15.04 14.80 13.26
CA PRO A 456 14.98 13.36 13.51
C PRO A 456 13.89 12.95 14.52
N ALA A 457 13.73 13.70 15.62
CA ALA A 457 12.70 13.42 16.63
C ALA A 457 11.28 13.46 16.04
N MET A 458 11.01 14.38 15.12
CA MET A 458 9.71 14.48 14.44
C MET A 458 9.47 13.30 13.48
N TYR A 459 10.50 12.80 12.79
CA TYR A 459 10.38 11.57 12.01
C TYR A 459 10.09 10.35 12.91
N PHE A 460 10.80 10.21 14.03
CA PHE A 460 10.52 9.15 15.00
C PHE A 460 9.13 9.27 15.60
N MET A 461 8.64 10.49 15.87
CA MET A 461 7.27 10.74 16.31
C MET A 461 6.26 10.25 15.25
N GLY A 462 6.47 10.57 13.98
CA GLY A 462 5.63 10.09 12.88
C GLY A 462 5.60 8.55 12.81
N ILE A 463 6.76 7.90 12.87
CA ILE A 463 6.87 6.43 12.88
C ILE A 463 6.15 5.83 14.10
N MET A 464 6.36 6.40 15.28
CA MET A 464 5.68 5.98 16.51
C MET A 464 4.16 6.06 16.36
N MET A 465 3.65 7.14 15.76
CA MET A 465 2.22 7.31 15.54
C MET A 465 1.65 6.33 14.51
N VAL A 466 2.44 5.94 13.50
CA VAL A 466 2.07 4.86 12.57
C VAL A 466 1.90 3.54 13.32
N ILE A 467 2.86 3.19 14.19
CA ILE A 467 2.83 1.95 14.99
C ILE A 467 1.64 1.95 15.96
N VAL A 468 1.49 3.03 16.75
CA VAL A 468 0.38 3.17 17.72
C VAL A 468 -0.97 3.06 17.01
N SER A 469 -1.14 3.78 15.90
CA SER A 469 -2.38 3.75 15.13
C SER A 469 -2.61 2.39 14.47
N GLY A 470 -1.58 1.75 13.93
CA GLY A 470 -1.67 0.41 13.35
C GLY A 470 -2.19 -0.60 14.37
N VAL A 471 -1.59 -0.64 15.56
CA VAL A 471 -2.01 -1.54 16.65
C VAL A 471 -3.44 -1.25 17.12
N ILE A 472 -3.81 0.03 17.30
CA ILE A 472 -5.16 0.42 17.77
C ILE A 472 -6.20 0.11 16.70
N LEU A 473 -5.97 0.51 15.44
CA LEU A 473 -6.91 0.29 14.34
C LEU A 473 -7.15 -1.20 14.09
N LYS A 474 -6.11 -2.04 14.16
CA LYS A 474 -6.23 -3.50 13.99
C LYS A 474 -7.14 -4.14 15.06
N LYS A 475 -7.23 -3.55 16.24
CA LYS A 475 -8.13 -3.99 17.32
C LYS A 475 -9.58 -3.50 17.16
N THR A 476 -9.87 -2.69 16.15
CA THR A 476 -11.23 -2.23 15.86
C THR A 476 -11.98 -3.23 14.97
N ARG A 477 -13.31 -3.26 15.06
CA ARG A 477 -14.16 -4.11 14.20
C ARG A 477 -13.97 -3.87 12.70
N LEU A 478 -13.59 -2.66 12.31
CA LEU A 478 -13.42 -2.26 10.91
C LEU A 478 -12.21 -2.93 10.25
N PHE A 479 -11.12 -3.12 11.01
CA PHE A 479 -9.83 -3.60 10.51
C PHE A 479 -9.39 -4.91 11.15
N ALA A 480 -10.21 -5.50 12.03
CA ALA A 480 -9.92 -6.79 12.63
C ALA A 480 -9.80 -7.90 11.56
N GLY A 481 -8.86 -8.81 11.77
CA GLY A 481 -8.52 -9.93 10.88
C GLY A 481 -7.02 -10.17 10.88
N ASP A 482 -6.60 -11.37 10.48
CA ASP A 482 -5.18 -11.66 10.37
C ASP A 482 -4.58 -10.95 9.15
N PRO A 483 -3.34 -10.44 9.24
CA PRO A 483 -2.67 -9.87 8.08
C PRO A 483 -2.48 -10.96 7.03
N ALA A 484 -2.77 -10.64 5.77
CA ALA A 484 -2.56 -11.58 4.67
C ALA A 484 -1.09 -12.07 4.69
N PRO A 485 -0.84 -13.38 4.51
CA PRO A 485 0.52 -13.89 4.46
C PRO A 485 1.29 -13.19 3.33
N PHE A 486 2.49 -12.74 3.66
CA PHE A 486 3.36 -12.06 2.70
C PHE A 486 3.99 -13.09 1.77
N VAL A 487 3.27 -13.40 0.69
CA VAL A 487 3.77 -14.26 -0.37
C VAL A 487 4.17 -13.37 -1.54
N MET A 488 5.41 -12.87 -1.56
CA MET A 488 5.93 -12.07 -2.66
C MET A 488 7.15 -12.73 -3.28
N GLU A 489 7.13 -12.87 -4.61
CA GLU A 489 8.32 -13.28 -5.35
C GLU A 489 9.36 -12.16 -5.27
N LEU A 490 10.58 -12.50 -4.89
CA LEU A 490 11.70 -11.60 -5.07
C LEU A 490 12.10 -11.67 -6.55
N PRO A 491 11.72 -10.68 -7.38
CA PRO A 491 12.07 -10.68 -8.80
C PRO A 491 13.59 -10.71 -8.94
N GLN A 492 14.14 -11.31 -9.97
CA GLN A 492 15.58 -11.25 -10.22
C GLN A 492 16.00 -9.79 -10.43
N TYR A 493 17.18 -9.42 -9.92
CA TYR A 493 17.72 -8.10 -10.19
C TYR A 493 17.95 -7.93 -11.69
N HIS A 494 17.52 -6.81 -12.21
CA HIS A 494 17.78 -6.41 -13.59
C HIS A 494 18.18 -4.93 -13.64
N ILE A 495 18.89 -4.57 -14.67
CA ILE A 495 19.27 -3.17 -14.89
C ILE A 495 17.99 -2.44 -15.34
N PRO A 496 17.62 -1.36 -14.65
CA PRO A 496 16.42 -0.60 -14.99
C PRO A 496 16.45 -0.09 -16.43
N GLY A 497 15.32 -0.25 -17.12
CA GLY A 497 15.17 0.31 -18.46
C GLY A 497 14.99 1.83 -18.41
N THR A 498 15.95 2.60 -18.98
CA THR A 498 15.92 4.08 -18.94
C THR A 498 14.57 4.65 -19.41
N LYS A 499 13.99 4.09 -20.47
CA LYS A 499 12.67 4.51 -20.99
C LYS A 499 11.55 4.26 -19.97
N GLY A 500 11.56 3.11 -19.29
CA GLY A 500 10.57 2.77 -18.24
C GLY A 500 10.64 3.74 -17.07
N VAL A 501 11.84 3.95 -16.54
CA VAL A 501 12.10 4.88 -15.42
C VAL A 501 11.63 6.29 -15.75
N LEU A 502 11.95 6.82 -16.94
CA LEU A 502 11.53 8.15 -17.36
C LEU A 502 10.00 8.26 -17.54
N ILE A 503 9.34 7.23 -18.05
CA ILE A 503 7.87 7.21 -18.18
C ILE A 503 7.22 7.24 -16.79
N HIS A 504 7.65 6.39 -15.87
CA HIS A 504 7.10 6.35 -14.51
C HIS A 504 7.36 7.64 -13.74
N MET A 505 8.55 8.23 -13.88
CA MET A 505 8.86 9.54 -13.34
C MET A 505 7.91 10.61 -13.89
N TRP A 506 7.73 10.66 -15.22
CA TRP A 506 6.87 11.63 -15.87
C TRP A 506 5.39 11.48 -15.49
N GLU A 507 4.85 10.26 -15.46
CA GLU A 507 3.45 10.02 -15.08
C GLU A 507 3.14 10.50 -13.66
N ARG A 508 4.06 10.24 -12.71
CA ARG A 508 3.92 10.71 -11.32
C ARG A 508 4.04 12.23 -11.23
N GLY A 509 5.04 12.83 -11.90
CA GLY A 509 5.26 14.27 -11.92
C GLY A 509 4.17 15.04 -12.64
N LYS A 510 3.69 14.56 -13.80
CA LYS A 510 2.57 15.16 -14.54
C LYS A 510 1.30 15.23 -13.70
N ALA A 511 0.99 14.19 -12.94
CA ALA A 511 -0.18 14.17 -12.06
C ALA A 511 -0.09 15.26 -10.98
N PHE A 512 1.11 15.57 -10.48
CA PHE A 512 1.34 16.65 -9.54
C PHE A 512 1.20 18.04 -10.22
N ILE A 513 1.83 18.26 -11.37
CA ILE A 513 1.77 19.53 -12.11
C ILE A 513 0.33 19.90 -12.47
N ILE A 514 -0.48 18.95 -12.97
CA ILE A 514 -1.88 19.22 -13.31
C ILE A 514 -2.67 19.64 -12.06
N LYS A 515 -2.44 19.00 -10.92
CA LYS A 515 -3.11 19.36 -9.66
C LYS A 515 -2.64 20.71 -9.12
N ALA A 516 -1.34 21.00 -9.23
CA ALA A 516 -0.80 22.30 -8.87
C ALA A 516 -1.39 23.41 -9.72
N GLY A 517 -1.45 23.23 -11.04
CA GLY A 517 -2.00 24.21 -11.97
C GLY A 517 -3.53 24.36 -11.92
N THR A 518 -4.25 23.51 -11.20
CA THR A 518 -5.71 23.61 -11.08
C THR A 518 -6.16 23.95 -9.67
N VAL A 519 -6.06 22.98 -8.74
CA VAL A 519 -6.59 23.12 -7.39
C VAL A 519 -5.81 24.15 -6.57
N ILE A 520 -4.47 24.13 -6.66
CA ILE A 520 -3.63 25.05 -5.88
C ILE A 520 -3.75 26.49 -6.44
N PHE A 521 -3.79 26.63 -7.77
CA PHE A 521 -4.03 27.92 -8.43
C PHE A 521 -5.28 28.61 -7.89
N VAL A 522 -6.42 27.91 -7.89
CA VAL A 522 -7.69 28.45 -7.38
C VAL A 522 -7.61 28.74 -5.89
N ALA A 523 -6.97 27.86 -5.11
CA ALA A 523 -6.83 28.03 -3.67
C ALA A 523 -5.93 29.20 -3.30
N CYS A 524 -4.80 29.40 -4.00
CA CYS A 524 -3.92 30.56 -3.78
C CYS A 524 -4.64 31.89 -4.08
N GLY A 525 -5.34 31.96 -5.22
CA GLY A 525 -6.14 33.13 -5.54
C GLY A 525 -7.24 33.43 -4.50
N LEU A 526 -7.92 32.40 -4.02
CA LEU A 526 -8.94 32.51 -2.97
C LEU A 526 -8.33 32.98 -1.64
N ILE A 527 -7.23 32.38 -1.21
CA ILE A 527 -6.54 32.78 0.04
C ILE A 527 -6.06 34.21 -0.06
N TRP A 528 -5.42 34.59 -1.17
CA TRP A 528 -4.99 35.95 -1.40
C TRP A 528 -6.18 36.92 -1.31
N PHE A 529 -7.30 36.61 -1.96
CA PHE A 529 -8.50 37.43 -1.89
C PHE A 529 -9.02 37.57 -0.44
N LEU A 530 -9.13 36.46 0.26
CA LEU A 530 -9.59 36.46 1.65
C LEU A 530 -8.64 37.18 2.62
N SER A 531 -7.33 37.24 2.32
CA SER A 531 -6.33 37.93 3.15
C SER A 531 -6.18 39.42 2.88
N ASN A 532 -6.64 39.92 1.73
CA ASN A 532 -6.48 41.32 1.36
C ASN A 532 -7.81 42.10 1.30
N PHE A 533 -8.96 41.44 1.42
CA PHE A 533 -10.27 42.10 1.36
C PHE A 533 -11.05 41.96 2.67
N SER A 534 -11.76 43.05 3.06
CA SER A 534 -12.78 43.01 4.10
C SER A 534 -14.13 42.52 3.58
N TRP A 535 -15.09 42.26 4.48
CA TRP A 535 -16.46 41.88 4.11
C TRP A 535 -17.17 42.93 3.23
N ASN A 536 -16.69 44.16 3.22
CA ASN A 536 -17.23 45.25 2.40
C ASN A 536 -16.51 45.35 1.03
N LEU A 537 -15.67 44.40 0.68
CA LEU A 537 -14.88 44.36 -0.57
C LEU A 537 -13.91 45.54 -0.72
N HIS A 538 -13.46 46.13 0.38
CA HIS A 538 -12.37 47.12 0.38
C HIS A 538 -11.04 46.38 0.69
N MET A 539 -9.96 46.80 0.04
CA MET A 539 -8.62 46.36 0.41
C MET A 539 -8.28 46.91 1.79
N VAL A 540 -7.85 46.04 2.67
CA VAL A 540 -7.53 46.34 4.07
C VAL A 540 -6.25 45.64 4.47
N GLU A 541 -5.67 46.05 5.61
CA GLU A 541 -4.59 45.33 6.23
C GLU A 541 -5.08 43.93 6.63
N GLN A 542 -4.16 42.97 6.68
CA GLN A 542 -4.47 41.57 6.90
C GLN A 542 -5.20 41.28 8.21
N SER A 543 -4.97 42.10 9.24
CA SER A 543 -5.66 42.04 10.54
C SER A 543 -7.16 42.29 10.47
N GLU A 544 -7.62 43.06 9.48
CA GLU A 544 -9.03 43.42 9.24
C GLU A 544 -9.67 42.61 8.10
N SER A 545 -8.94 41.66 7.54
CA SER A 545 -9.35 40.85 6.42
C SER A 545 -10.47 39.86 6.77
N ILE A 546 -11.14 39.35 5.71
CA ILE A 546 -12.09 38.24 5.82
C ILE A 546 -11.39 37.02 6.44
N LEU A 547 -10.15 36.77 6.05
CA LEU A 547 -9.37 35.62 6.54
C LEU A 547 -9.08 35.76 8.05
N ALA A 548 -8.74 36.95 8.53
CA ALA A 548 -8.58 37.22 9.97
C ALA A 548 -9.90 37.02 10.73
N SER A 549 -11.01 37.50 10.18
CA SER A 549 -12.34 37.29 10.77
C SER A 549 -12.69 35.81 10.92
N ILE A 550 -12.43 34.99 9.86
CA ILE A 550 -12.57 33.54 9.90
C ILE A 550 -11.62 32.92 10.91
N GLY A 551 -10.37 33.40 10.95
CA GLY A 551 -9.36 32.98 11.91
C GLY A 551 -9.81 33.20 13.38
N HIS A 552 -10.40 34.33 13.68
CA HIS A 552 -10.95 34.62 15.04
C HIS A 552 -12.09 33.65 15.41
N VAL A 553 -12.95 33.27 14.48
CA VAL A 553 -14.01 32.27 14.73
C VAL A 553 -13.45 30.88 14.99
N ILE A 554 -12.35 30.51 14.32
CA ILE A 554 -11.75 29.18 14.42
C ILE A 554 -10.75 29.08 15.59
N ALA A 555 -10.08 30.20 15.94
CA ALA A 555 -9.05 30.25 16.97
C ALA A 555 -9.44 29.62 18.33
N PRO A 556 -10.69 29.76 18.83
CA PRO A 556 -11.12 29.16 20.09
C PRO A 556 -10.95 27.65 20.13
N VAL A 557 -11.04 26.97 18.98
CA VAL A 557 -10.85 25.51 18.87
C VAL A 557 -9.41 25.12 19.24
N PHE A 558 -8.45 26.01 19.01
CA PHE A 558 -7.02 25.77 19.25
C PHE A 558 -6.52 26.28 20.60
N ILE A 559 -7.34 27.00 21.37
CA ILE A 559 -6.97 27.46 22.73
C ILE A 559 -6.52 26.29 23.62
N PRO A 560 -7.22 25.14 23.68
CA PRO A 560 -6.78 24.00 24.51
C PRO A 560 -5.44 23.41 24.09
N LEU A 561 -5.02 23.65 22.85
CA LEU A 561 -3.76 23.19 22.30
C LEU A 561 -2.61 24.19 22.54
N GLY A 562 -2.89 25.37 23.08
CA GLY A 562 -1.92 26.40 23.42
C GLY A 562 -1.58 27.39 22.29
N PHE A 563 -2.25 27.29 21.12
CA PHE A 563 -2.04 28.20 19.99
C PHE A 563 -3.37 28.78 19.46
N GLY A 564 -4.20 29.28 20.36
CA GLY A 564 -5.51 29.87 20.06
C GLY A 564 -5.46 31.29 19.51
N THR A 565 -4.43 31.68 18.79
CA THR A 565 -4.33 32.97 18.08
C THR A 565 -4.93 32.84 16.68
N TRP A 566 -5.51 33.92 16.15
CA TRP A 566 -6.09 33.90 14.82
C TRP A 566 -5.04 33.63 13.74
N GLN A 567 -3.80 34.12 13.93
CA GLN A 567 -2.68 33.86 13.02
C GLN A 567 -2.35 32.37 12.94
N ALA A 568 -2.22 31.69 14.08
CA ALA A 568 -1.96 30.27 14.14
C ALA A 568 -3.12 29.44 13.53
N ALA A 569 -4.37 29.88 13.75
CA ALA A 569 -5.54 29.23 13.17
C ALA A 569 -5.56 29.36 11.64
N VAL A 570 -5.34 30.55 11.10
CA VAL A 570 -5.26 30.82 9.66
C VAL A 570 -4.13 30.04 9.03
N THR A 571 -2.94 30.07 9.61
CA THR A 571 -1.76 29.34 9.14
C THR A 571 -2.05 27.84 9.10
N THR A 572 -2.71 27.29 10.12
CA THR A 572 -3.10 25.86 10.13
C THR A 572 -4.08 25.53 9.00
N VAL A 573 -5.06 26.39 8.73
CA VAL A 573 -6.03 26.20 7.65
C VAL A 573 -5.35 26.31 6.26
N SER A 574 -4.47 27.29 6.08
CA SER A 574 -3.71 27.44 4.83
C SER A 574 -2.82 26.21 4.56
N GLY A 575 -2.27 25.60 5.60
CA GLY A 575 -1.52 24.35 5.52
C GLY A 575 -2.33 23.11 5.06
N LEU A 576 -3.65 23.20 4.98
CA LEU A 576 -4.46 22.15 4.33
C LEU A 576 -4.43 22.27 2.82
N VAL A 577 -4.21 23.44 2.27
CA VAL A 577 -4.06 23.63 0.82
C VAL A 577 -2.74 23.03 0.37
N ALA A 578 -1.65 23.49 0.99
CA ALA A 578 -0.31 22.97 0.78
C ALA A 578 0.50 23.15 2.08
N LYS A 579 1.22 22.12 2.52
CA LYS A 579 1.92 22.16 3.83
C LYS A 579 3.10 23.14 3.86
N GLU A 580 3.72 23.39 2.73
CA GLU A 580 4.73 24.43 2.54
C GLU A 580 4.21 25.83 2.79
N ASN A 581 2.92 26.07 2.53
CA ASN A 581 2.30 27.39 2.76
C ASN A 581 2.17 27.76 4.25
N LEU A 582 2.43 26.84 5.17
CA LEU A 582 2.42 27.17 6.62
C LEU A 582 3.39 28.31 6.94
N VAL A 583 4.65 28.17 6.53
CA VAL A 583 5.70 29.16 6.79
C VAL A 583 5.46 30.41 5.95
N GLY A 584 5.14 30.26 4.67
CA GLY A 584 4.84 31.38 3.78
C GLY A 584 3.66 32.23 4.26
N THR A 585 2.55 31.61 4.69
CA THR A 585 1.40 32.35 5.25
C THR A 585 1.80 33.10 6.53
N PHE A 586 2.62 32.48 7.38
CA PHE A 586 3.11 33.12 8.58
C PHE A 586 3.94 34.38 8.25
N GLY A 587 4.88 34.27 7.28
CA GLY A 587 5.67 35.41 6.79
C GLY A 587 4.81 36.53 6.23
N VAL A 588 3.82 36.19 5.42
CA VAL A 588 2.87 37.18 4.88
C VAL A 588 2.10 37.91 6.02
N LEU A 589 1.61 37.14 7.02
CA LEU A 589 0.86 37.73 8.17
C LEU A 589 1.68 38.71 9.04
N TYR A 590 3.00 38.68 8.95
CA TYR A 590 3.90 39.58 9.66
C TYR A 590 4.60 40.59 8.73
N GLY A 591 4.17 40.66 7.47
CA GLY A 591 4.70 41.64 6.50
C GLY A 591 6.17 41.42 6.15
N LEU A 592 6.69 40.20 6.30
CA LEU A 592 8.07 39.84 5.99
C LEU A 592 8.22 39.59 4.50
N ALA A 593 9.06 40.36 3.81
CA ALA A 593 9.31 40.24 2.39
C ALA A 593 10.01 38.91 2.04
N ASP A 594 10.78 38.36 2.96
CA ASP A 594 11.44 37.06 2.85
C ASP A 594 10.90 36.14 3.95
N ALA A 595 10.08 35.17 3.54
CA ALA A 595 9.44 34.18 4.41
C ALA A 595 10.25 32.89 4.55
N ALA A 596 11.59 32.97 4.42
CA ALA A 596 12.46 31.82 4.62
C ALA A 596 12.48 31.38 6.10
N GLU A 597 12.54 30.07 6.32
CA GLU A 597 12.51 29.47 7.67
C GLU A 597 13.74 29.77 8.53
N ASP A 598 14.82 30.22 7.95
CA ASP A 598 16.07 30.61 8.60
C ASP A 598 16.21 32.13 8.79
N ASN A 599 15.22 32.93 8.33
CA ASN A 599 15.23 34.36 8.49
C ASN A 599 15.11 34.76 9.99
N PRO A 600 16.09 35.50 10.56
CA PRO A 600 16.08 35.86 11.97
C PRO A 600 14.83 36.65 12.39
N ALA A 601 14.26 37.50 11.52
CA ALA A 601 13.04 38.24 11.78
C ALA A 601 11.83 37.29 11.91
N MET A 602 11.72 36.30 11.02
CA MET A 602 10.66 35.27 11.09
C MET A 602 10.76 34.44 12.36
N ILE A 603 11.97 34.02 12.73
CA ILE A 603 12.25 33.28 13.96
C ILE A 603 11.87 34.09 15.18
N GLY A 604 12.18 35.42 15.20
CA GLY A 604 11.84 36.34 16.28
C GLY A 604 10.33 36.52 16.49
N GLU A 605 9.58 36.76 15.41
CA GLU A 605 8.12 36.90 15.44
C GLU A 605 7.43 35.60 15.87
N PHE A 606 7.93 34.48 15.37
CA PHE A 606 7.40 33.18 15.78
C PHE A 606 7.67 32.88 17.26
N ALA A 607 8.88 33.21 17.76
CA ALA A 607 9.22 33.04 19.16
C ALA A 607 8.40 33.97 20.10
N ALA A 608 8.00 35.15 19.63
CA ALA A 608 7.13 36.06 20.38
C ALA A 608 5.68 35.53 20.49
N LEU A 609 5.19 34.81 19.48
CA LEU A 609 3.81 34.33 19.46
C LEU A 609 3.59 33.04 20.25
N PHE A 610 4.59 32.19 20.33
CA PHE A 610 4.51 30.85 20.93
C PHE A 610 5.41 30.74 22.17
N THR A 611 5.02 29.83 23.07
CA THR A 611 5.92 29.25 24.06
C THR A 611 6.56 27.98 23.48
N THR A 612 7.66 27.51 24.06
CA THR A 612 8.29 26.25 23.63
C THR A 612 7.29 25.08 23.58
N VAL A 613 6.39 25.00 24.57
CA VAL A 613 5.38 23.94 24.65
C VAL A 613 4.30 24.11 23.59
N SER A 614 3.79 25.35 23.42
CA SER A 614 2.74 25.60 22.40
C SER A 614 3.27 25.49 20.98
N ALA A 615 4.55 25.82 20.71
CA ALA A 615 5.20 25.63 19.44
C ALA A 615 5.36 24.13 19.10
N MET A 616 5.75 23.31 20.07
CA MET A 616 5.78 21.85 19.92
C MET A 616 4.38 21.28 19.66
N SER A 617 3.37 21.76 20.35
CA SER A 617 1.97 21.38 20.15
C SER A 617 1.50 21.74 18.73
N PHE A 618 1.77 22.96 18.27
CA PHE A 618 1.47 23.43 16.92
C PHE A 618 2.16 22.60 15.84
N MET A 619 3.45 22.31 16.02
CA MET A 619 4.23 21.49 15.11
C MET A 619 3.66 20.08 15.01
N ILE A 620 3.37 19.41 16.15
CA ILE A 620 2.82 18.04 16.16
C ILE A 620 1.41 18.00 15.59
N PHE A 621 0.58 19.00 15.87
CA PHE A 621 -0.73 19.10 15.24
C PHE A 621 -0.61 19.13 13.72
N ASN A 622 0.22 20.03 13.16
CA ASN A 622 0.40 20.16 11.72
C ASN A 622 1.12 18.96 11.08
N LEU A 623 1.92 18.24 11.87
CA LEU A 623 2.53 16.99 11.43
C LEU A 623 1.50 15.88 11.21
N LEU A 624 0.57 15.69 12.14
CA LEU A 624 -0.34 14.55 12.20
C LEU A 624 -1.74 14.82 11.63
N CYS A 625 -2.18 16.10 11.53
CA CYS A 625 -3.52 16.44 11.03
C CYS A 625 -3.71 16.04 9.57
N ALA A 626 -4.92 16.27 9.05
CA ALA A 626 -5.26 16.02 7.65
C ALA A 626 -4.17 16.57 6.71
N PRO A 627 -3.78 15.81 5.69
CA PRO A 627 -2.74 16.20 4.74
C PRO A 627 -3.23 17.28 3.78
N CYS A 628 -2.36 17.75 2.88
CA CYS A 628 -2.72 18.72 1.85
C CYS A 628 -3.82 18.22 0.90
N PHE A 629 -4.54 19.14 0.24
CA PHE A 629 -5.65 18.81 -0.67
C PHE A 629 -5.26 17.82 -1.77
N ALA A 630 -4.02 17.89 -2.26
CA ALA A 630 -3.52 16.94 -3.24
C ALA A 630 -3.52 15.49 -2.68
N ALA A 631 -3.09 15.32 -1.43
CA ALA A 631 -3.10 14.03 -0.76
C ALA A 631 -4.53 13.59 -0.39
N ILE A 632 -5.41 14.51 0.01
CA ILE A 632 -6.85 14.23 0.23
C ILE A 632 -7.49 13.69 -1.05
N GLY A 633 -7.18 14.29 -2.21
CA GLY A 633 -7.63 13.80 -3.51
C GLY A 633 -7.11 12.39 -3.85
N ALA A 634 -5.88 12.06 -3.45
CA ALA A 634 -5.34 10.71 -3.58
C ALA A 634 -6.05 9.72 -2.63
N ILE A 635 -6.26 10.10 -1.36
CA ILE A 635 -7.03 9.30 -0.38
C ILE A 635 -8.42 8.97 -0.93
N LYS A 636 -9.16 9.97 -1.45
CA LYS A 636 -10.49 9.77 -2.04
C LYS A 636 -10.48 8.73 -3.14
N ARG A 637 -9.49 8.80 -4.04
CA ARG A 637 -9.39 7.88 -5.16
C ARG A 637 -9.03 6.46 -4.72
N GLU A 638 -8.06 6.30 -3.83
CA GLU A 638 -7.58 4.99 -3.40
C GLU A 638 -8.51 4.31 -2.38
N MET A 639 -9.30 5.08 -1.63
CA MET A 639 -10.31 4.55 -0.70
C MET A 639 -11.68 4.31 -1.32
N GLY A 640 -11.89 4.69 -2.58
CA GLY A 640 -13.13 4.40 -3.32
C GLY A 640 -14.34 5.26 -2.93
N GLY A 641 -14.16 6.45 -2.34
CA GLY A 641 -15.26 7.38 -2.10
C GLY A 641 -15.13 8.31 -0.90
N TRP A 642 -16.08 9.25 -0.80
CA TRP A 642 -16.06 10.28 0.25
C TRP A 642 -16.24 9.74 1.67
N LYS A 643 -17.02 8.69 1.87
CA LYS A 643 -17.28 8.11 3.20
C LYS A 643 -15.98 7.70 3.90
N TRP A 644 -15.15 6.91 3.25
CA TRP A 644 -13.87 6.47 3.80
C TRP A 644 -12.84 7.61 3.88
N THR A 645 -12.90 8.55 2.95
CA THR A 645 -12.07 9.75 2.99
C THR A 645 -12.35 10.58 4.25
N LEU A 646 -13.63 10.86 4.54
CA LEU A 646 -14.00 11.62 5.74
C LEU A 646 -13.64 10.88 7.03
N ILE A 647 -13.77 9.55 7.06
CA ILE A 647 -13.33 8.74 8.21
C ILE A 647 -11.80 8.88 8.41
N ALA A 648 -11.02 8.82 7.32
CA ALA A 648 -9.57 8.97 7.38
C ALA A 648 -9.16 10.36 7.87
N LEU A 649 -9.74 11.42 7.30
CA LEU A 649 -9.45 12.80 7.68
C LEU A 649 -9.88 13.09 9.13
N GLY A 650 -11.06 12.60 9.53
CA GLY A 650 -11.56 12.73 10.91
C GLY A 650 -10.64 12.01 11.91
N TYR A 651 -10.17 10.82 11.57
CA TYR A 651 -9.21 10.08 12.38
C TYR A 651 -7.88 10.82 12.52
N GLN A 652 -7.30 11.25 11.40
CA GLN A 652 -6.01 11.96 11.37
C GLN A 652 -6.09 13.26 12.17
N THR A 653 -7.12 14.09 11.92
CA THR A 653 -7.29 15.37 12.62
C THR A 653 -7.62 15.18 14.09
N GLY A 654 -8.48 14.21 14.42
CA GLY A 654 -8.82 13.89 15.82
C GLY A 654 -7.61 13.40 16.61
N LEU A 655 -6.80 12.51 16.01
CA LEU A 655 -5.57 12.03 16.63
C LEU A 655 -4.55 13.17 16.82
N ALA A 656 -4.37 14.02 15.81
CA ALA A 656 -3.51 15.20 15.89
C ALA A 656 -3.94 16.12 17.02
N TYR A 657 -5.24 16.36 17.16
CA TYR A 657 -5.81 17.18 18.22
C TYR A 657 -5.53 16.60 19.61
N VAL A 658 -5.76 15.30 19.78
CA VAL A 658 -5.50 14.61 21.07
C VAL A 658 -4.01 14.67 21.42
N MET A 659 -3.12 14.41 20.47
CA MET A 659 -1.67 14.46 20.71
C MET A 659 -1.19 15.86 21.04
N ALA A 660 -1.59 16.87 20.28
CA ALA A 660 -1.25 18.26 20.53
C ALA A 660 -1.78 18.74 21.87
N PHE A 661 -3.02 18.39 22.22
CA PHE A 661 -3.62 18.69 23.51
C PHE A 661 -2.83 18.08 24.66
N MET A 662 -2.47 16.81 24.57
CA MET A 662 -1.66 16.15 25.61
C MET A 662 -0.31 16.82 25.78
N ILE A 663 0.37 17.16 24.67
CA ILE A 663 1.67 17.81 24.72
C ILE A 663 1.57 19.20 25.35
N ASN A 664 0.56 19.99 24.97
CA ASN A 664 0.37 21.30 25.59
C ASN A 664 0.06 21.20 27.08
N GLN A 665 -0.94 20.42 27.47
CA GLN A 665 -1.39 20.37 28.85
C GLN A 665 -0.36 19.70 29.79
N ILE A 666 0.27 18.64 29.39
CA ILE A 666 1.30 17.95 30.18
C ILE A 666 2.61 18.75 30.15
N GLY A 667 2.98 19.29 28.99
CA GLY A 667 4.19 20.09 28.82
C GLY A 667 4.16 21.38 29.65
N ASN A 668 3.03 22.06 29.76
CA ASN A 668 2.87 23.26 30.59
C ASN A 668 3.17 22.99 32.09
N VAL A 669 2.78 21.81 32.57
CA VAL A 669 3.08 21.40 33.96
C VAL A 669 4.54 21.02 34.12
N LEU A 670 5.07 20.16 33.20
CA LEU A 670 6.41 19.58 33.34
C LEU A 670 7.53 20.55 32.97
N VAL A 671 7.32 21.40 31.94
CA VAL A 671 8.37 22.27 31.40
C VAL A 671 8.24 23.70 31.93
N LEU A 672 7.02 24.24 31.99
CA LEU A 672 6.76 25.60 32.43
C LEU A 672 6.36 25.73 33.91
N GLY A 673 6.27 24.60 34.65
CA GLY A 673 5.95 24.56 36.08
C GLY A 673 4.56 25.09 36.42
N GLN A 674 3.61 25.10 35.48
CA GLN A 674 2.24 25.57 35.73
C GLN A 674 1.47 24.62 36.66
N HIS A 675 0.48 25.15 37.35
CA HIS A 675 -0.36 24.35 38.23
C HIS A 675 -1.18 23.32 37.48
N PHE A 676 -1.39 22.17 38.14
CA PHE A 676 -2.23 21.10 37.60
C PHE A 676 -3.66 21.57 37.36
N SER A 677 -4.13 21.50 36.13
CA SER A 677 -5.44 22.00 35.69
C SER A 677 -6.39 20.84 35.34
N VAL A 678 -7.67 21.11 35.15
CA VAL A 678 -8.64 20.15 34.64
C VAL A 678 -8.20 19.65 33.28
N GLY A 679 -7.61 20.49 32.42
CA GLY A 679 -7.05 20.11 31.13
C GLY A 679 -5.93 19.07 31.26
N THR A 680 -5.05 19.25 32.24
CA THR A 680 -3.97 18.29 32.53
C THR A 680 -4.53 16.93 32.98
N ALA A 681 -5.58 16.93 33.84
CA ALA A 681 -6.24 15.70 34.24
C ALA A 681 -6.82 14.93 33.02
N ILE A 682 -7.50 15.63 32.12
CA ILE A 682 -8.04 15.06 30.88
C ILE A 682 -6.91 14.53 29.98
N ALA A 683 -5.80 15.26 29.84
CA ALA A 683 -4.65 14.85 29.05
C ALA A 683 -4.02 13.56 29.58
N VAL A 684 -3.88 13.42 30.91
CA VAL A 684 -3.39 12.20 31.56
C VAL A 684 -4.36 11.03 31.35
N LEU A 685 -5.67 11.26 31.46
CA LEU A 685 -6.67 10.22 31.18
C LEU A 685 -6.65 9.77 29.71
N LEU A 686 -6.49 10.69 28.77
CA LEU A 686 -6.35 10.36 27.34
C LEU A 686 -5.08 9.54 27.09
N PHE A 687 -3.96 9.93 27.71
CA PHE A 687 -2.71 9.17 27.62
C PHE A 687 -2.87 7.75 28.17
N ALA A 688 -3.47 7.61 29.37
CA ALA A 688 -3.79 6.31 29.96
C ALA A 688 -4.75 5.50 29.06
N GLY A 689 -5.73 6.17 28.43
CA GLY A 689 -6.64 5.57 27.46
C GLY A 689 -5.93 5.02 26.22
N ILE A 690 -4.99 5.75 25.66
CA ILE A 690 -4.16 5.29 24.53
C ILE A 690 -3.33 4.08 24.96
N LEU A 691 -2.69 4.11 26.12
CA LEU A 691 -1.93 2.98 26.66
C LEU A 691 -2.84 1.76 26.89
N TYR A 692 -4.02 1.96 27.45
CA TYR A 692 -5.00 0.88 27.62
C TYR A 692 -5.39 0.26 26.28
N LEU A 693 -5.67 1.05 25.25
CA LEU A 693 -5.99 0.56 23.91
C LEU A 693 -4.81 -0.18 23.26
N LEU A 694 -3.57 0.26 23.53
CA LEU A 694 -2.36 -0.42 23.04
C LEU A 694 -2.17 -1.80 23.68
N PHE A 695 -2.39 -1.94 24.99
CA PHE A 695 -2.12 -3.19 25.70
C PHE A 695 -3.34 -4.11 25.85
N ARG A 696 -4.55 -3.60 25.55
CA ARG A 696 -5.77 -4.41 25.60
C ARG A 696 -5.66 -5.60 24.65
N SER A 697 -5.78 -6.83 25.18
CA SER A 697 -5.90 -8.03 24.36
C SER A 697 -7.28 -8.04 23.65
N TYR A 698 -7.28 -8.06 22.33
CA TYR A 698 -8.49 -8.21 21.53
C TYR A 698 -8.49 -9.60 20.89
N LYS A 699 -9.36 -10.48 21.37
CA LYS A 699 -9.67 -11.75 20.68
C LYS A 699 -10.85 -11.47 19.75
N PRO A 700 -10.70 -11.52 18.42
CA PRO A 700 -11.84 -11.45 17.54
C PRO A 700 -12.78 -12.61 17.85
N LYS A 701 -14.09 -12.33 18.04
CA LYS A 701 -15.09 -13.38 18.06
C LYS A 701 -15.11 -13.99 16.66
N SER A 702 -14.70 -15.24 16.54
CA SER A 702 -14.86 -16.05 15.34
C SER A 702 -16.36 -16.01 14.98
N GLY A 703 -16.73 -15.44 13.85
CA GLY A 703 -18.11 -15.36 13.38
C GLY A 703 -18.58 -14.03 12.79
N HIS A 704 -17.77 -12.95 12.80
CA HIS A 704 -18.24 -11.63 12.33
C HIS A 704 -17.54 -11.10 11.06
N ALA A 705 -16.61 -11.85 10.46
CA ALA A 705 -15.89 -11.39 9.26
C ALA A 705 -16.76 -11.32 7.99
N LEU A 706 -17.89 -12.02 7.93
CA LEU A 706 -18.74 -12.12 6.72
C LEU A 706 -19.93 -11.16 6.67
N ASN A 707 -20.37 -10.60 7.80
CA ASN A 707 -21.50 -9.65 7.78
C ASN A 707 -21.12 -8.25 7.29
N SER A 708 -19.83 -7.90 7.26
CA SER A 708 -19.39 -6.60 6.70
C SER A 708 -19.30 -6.59 5.17
N ALA A 709 -19.17 -7.75 4.53
CA ALA A 709 -19.20 -7.85 3.06
C ALA A 709 -20.64 -7.74 2.51
N ARG A 710 -21.67 -8.04 3.30
CA ARG A 710 -23.09 -7.89 2.92
C ARG A 710 -23.66 -6.48 3.14
N ALA A 711 -23.02 -5.63 3.94
CA ALA A 711 -23.47 -4.25 4.18
C ALA A 711 -22.89 -3.23 3.20
N GLY A 712 -22.10 -3.65 2.25
CA GLY A 712 -21.46 -2.82 1.23
C GLY A 712 -21.78 -3.22 -0.23
N ALA A 713 -22.73 -4.15 -0.42
CA ALA A 713 -23.26 -4.50 -1.75
C ALA A 713 -24.57 -3.75 -2.02
#